data_2433e80eb1b82a68b1264fa0656d9ccb
#
_entry.id   2433e80eb1b82a68b1264fa0656d9ccb
#
_cell.length_a   1.000
_cell.length_b   1.000
_cell.length_c   1.000
_cell.angle_alpha   90.00
_cell.angle_beta   90.00
_cell.angle_gamma   90.00
#
_symmetry.space_group_name_H-M   'P 1'
#
loop_
_entity.id
_entity.type
_entity.pdbx_description
1 polymer ?
#
loop_
_entity_poly.entity_id
_entity_poly.type
_entity_poly.pdbx_seq_one_letter_code
_entity_poly.pdbx_strand_id
1 'polypeptide(L)'
;MRRLVTSFAASLVTGAACFILAGLSALPVPAFAARPSSVAPPPAAAPVIRAERVAAVEGITEYRLPNGLRILLAPDDAQPTTTVNMTYLVGSRHENYGETGMAHLLEHLMFKGTPSLPGRTIPTEFARRGMQFNGTTAQDRTNYFETFAASDDNLDWALRMEADRMVNSFISRADLDKEMTVVRNEMEIGENNPMRMLQQQMYAAAYRWHNYAKAPIGARSDVERVGIQNLQAFYRRYYQPDNAVLVVAGQFDPVRALSRIEQAFGPIPRPTRVLPTEHTVEPPQEGARELTLTRPGDSSIVAAMYHVAPGAHPDTTALALLTVILADTPGGRLEHALVDTRKAAWQMSMFDAMKDPGVILFAAGTGKDRPIEPVRAALLAEIEGLAAKPVTQDELDRARVRMRNAYEKILNDPARYGVALSESIAKGDWRLLFIARDRVETTTLEDVQRVAENYLRQTNRTVGEFLPGDKPQLATIPQSPDVAALVRDYAGKAVAQAVPTFDPSPANIDAHTVRQTLPNGMELALLSKPTRGEAVNGTLVLHLGNTQSLQGKTAIGSLTAGMLDRGAGVFSRQQIADRFEALKANVSISGSSERLTVRFETHRAYLPDLLDLLRTVLRMPTFPSAELETLRASSIAGVDSQRRQPNALAPNALGRHGNPYPAEDPRYTPTFDESVASLRGVTQADLREFHAQFYGADHAQLAIVGDFDAADAAKQIQFLFGDWRAQVPFERVDRPFIAIPAASFTLDTPGKANAVYLASQPVDLLNDSPDYPLMLIATRVLGGTGMRSRLADRLRQQEGISYGVSSSLSIGALDRAGRFALWAVYAPQNQTRLRDAVGQEMQRFVRDGITSVELSEAVSGLLQQGLISRTRDGLLAGALANQLYLGRTMAHTAEVEARISKATPEAVNDAIRRYLSPDTLTQAFAGDFGSGAGTPAATAAEPATAPAAAPAEPARP
;
A
#
# COMPACT_ATOMS: atom_id res chain seq x y z
N MET A 1 49.36 -39.44 -1.41
CA MET A 1 50.09 -40.18 -0.38
C MET A 1 49.18 -40.30 0.82
N ARG A 2 48.67 -41.43 1.03
CA ARG A 2 48.90 -42.42 2.11
C ARG A 2 48.48 -41.79 3.45
N ARG A 3 47.41 -42.26 4.01
CA ARG A 3 47.06 -43.48 4.78
C ARG A 3 47.03 -43.12 6.26
N LEU A 4 46.24 -43.55 7.19
CA LEU A 4 45.46 -44.76 7.46
C LEU A 4 44.60 -44.43 8.69
N VAL A 5 43.29 -44.77 8.78
CA VAL A 5 42.70 -46.03 9.25
C VAL A 5 43.01 -46.31 10.74
N THR A 6 42.10 -46.50 11.64
CA THR A 6 41.12 -47.54 11.95
C THR A 6 40.46 -47.20 13.27
N SER A 7 39.27 -47.44 13.60
CA SER A 7 38.34 -48.55 13.53
C SER A 7 37.97 -49.10 14.94
N PHE A 8 36.78 -49.61 15.04
CA PHE A 8 36.12 -50.58 15.91
C PHE A 8 35.51 -50.08 17.23
N ALA A 9 34.38 -50.40 17.61
CA ALA A 9 33.24 -51.30 17.38
C ALA A 9 32.59 -51.54 18.74
N ALA A 10 31.33 -51.37 18.84
CA ALA A 10 30.23 -52.33 18.95
C ALA A 10 30.11 -53.13 20.24
N SER A 11 28.95 -53.14 20.87
CA SER A 11 28.04 -54.25 21.21
C SER A 11 27.12 -53.81 22.33
N LEU A 12 25.84 -53.75 22.14
CA LEU A 12 24.75 -54.74 22.19
C LEU A 12 24.63 -55.48 23.51
N VAL A 13 23.50 -55.44 24.18
CA VAL A 13 22.55 -56.54 24.48
C VAL A 13 21.67 -56.24 25.73
N THR A 14 20.40 -55.97 25.47
CA THR A 14 19.15 -56.59 25.92
C THR A 14 18.98 -57.12 27.37
N GLY A 15 17.75 -56.91 27.88
CA GLY A 15 17.02 -57.89 28.64
C GLY A 15 16.24 -57.32 29.86
N ALA A 16 15.01 -57.03 29.71
CA ALA A 16 13.82 -57.76 30.14
C ALA A 16 13.48 -57.83 31.63
N ALA A 17 12.38 -57.26 31.95
CA ALA A 17 11.24 -57.51 32.81
C ALA A 17 11.36 -58.62 33.93
N CYS A 18 10.81 -58.34 35.12
CA CYS A 18 9.60 -58.96 35.70
C CYS A 18 9.43 -58.68 37.20
N PHE A 19 8.27 -58.32 37.52
CA PHE A 19 7.40 -58.52 38.73
C PHE A 19 8.00 -59.24 39.91
N ILE A 20 7.65 -58.86 41.21
CA ILE A 20 6.75 -59.53 42.12
C ILE A 20 6.68 -58.84 43.50
N LEU A 21 5.52 -58.83 44.02
CA LEU A 21 4.89 -58.40 45.26
C LEU A 21 5.52 -58.82 46.62
N ALA A 22 5.22 -57.97 47.58
CA ALA A 22 4.71 -58.27 48.98
C ALA A 22 5.68 -58.68 50.06
N GLY A 23 5.54 -58.02 51.20
CA GLY A 23 6.03 -58.47 52.52
C GLY A 23 5.91 -57.37 53.57
N LEU A 24 4.82 -57.35 54.33
CA LEU A 24 4.67 -56.56 55.55
C LEU A 24 5.66 -57.10 56.66
N SER A 25 6.30 -56.20 57.37
CA SER A 25 6.64 -56.42 58.79
C SER A 25 6.83 -55.05 59.48
N ALA A 26 6.23 -54.91 60.63
CA ALA A 26 6.16 -53.75 61.48
C ALA A 26 7.27 -53.74 62.57
N LEU A 27 7.51 -52.48 63.05
CA LEU A 27 8.04 -52.03 64.32
C LEU A 27 9.58 -51.76 64.40
N PRO A 28 10.02 -50.81 65.26
CA PRO A 28 9.37 -49.67 65.93
C PRO A 28 10.05 -48.36 65.73
N VAL A 29 9.32 -47.30 66.11
CA VAL A 29 9.71 -45.88 66.05
C VAL A 29 10.70 -45.51 67.17
N PRO A 30 11.73 -44.69 66.91
CA PRO A 30 12.24 -43.78 67.89
C PRO A 30 11.83 -42.34 67.56
N ALA A 31 11.29 -41.66 68.56
CA ALA A 31 10.99 -40.28 68.57
C ALA A 31 12.24 -39.42 68.30
N PHE A 32 12.23 -38.64 67.20
CA PHE A 32 13.19 -37.53 67.06
C PHE A 32 12.50 -36.25 67.11
N ALA A 33 13.05 -35.34 67.92
CA ALA A 33 12.58 -33.96 68.18
C ALA A 33 12.43 -33.14 66.90
N ALA A 34 11.34 -32.39 66.86
CA ALA A 34 11.08 -31.38 65.85
C ALA A 34 12.19 -30.32 65.81
N ARG A 35 12.90 -30.26 64.70
CA ARG A 35 13.70 -29.07 64.38
C ARG A 35 12.75 -28.04 63.75
N PRO A 36 12.91 -26.73 64.00
CA PRO A 36 12.07 -25.69 63.39
C PRO A 36 12.32 -25.69 61.89
N SER A 37 11.25 -25.71 61.08
CA SER A 37 11.25 -25.55 59.64
C SER A 37 11.90 -24.22 59.28
N SER A 38 13.07 -24.24 58.67
CA SER A 38 13.59 -23.07 57.99
C SER A 38 12.63 -22.76 56.81
N VAL A 39 11.95 -21.65 56.91
CA VAL A 39 11.21 -21.07 55.77
C VAL A 39 12.25 -20.82 54.67
N ALA A 40 12.10 -21.50 53.53
CA ALA A 40 12.89 -21.19 52.34
C ALA A 40 12.75 -19.72 52.01
N PRO A 41 13.82 -19.02 51.67
CA PRO A 41 13.70 -17.63 51.24
C PRO A 41 12.78 -17.57 50.03
N PRO A 42 11.96 -16.52 49.89
CA PRO A 42 11.14 -16.40 48.68
C PRO A 42 12.04 -16.43 47.45
N PRO A 43 11.56 -17.01 46.33
CA PRO A 43 12.35 -17.05 45.12
C PRO A 43 12.83 -15.63 44.79
N ALA A 44 14.11 -15.50 44.51
CA ALA A 44 14.72 -14.23 44.16
C ALA A 44 13.88 -13.61 43.04
N ALA A 45 13.44 -12.39 43.22
CA ALA A 45 12.70 -11.66 42.18
C ALA A 45 13.53 -11.73 40.89
N ALA A 46 12.90 -12.17 39.81
CA ALA A 46 13.55 -12.18 38.50
C ALA A 46 14.24 -10.84 38.26
N PRO A 47 15.46 -10.81 37.73
CA PRO A 47 16.18 -9.56 37.51
C PRO A 47 15.32 -8.62 36.67
N VAL A 48 15.09 -7.42 37.14
CA VAL A 48 14.36 -6.38 36.39
C VAL A 48 15.22 -6.01 35.19
N ILE A 49 14.81 -6.48 34.02
CA ILE A 49 15.48 -6.15 32.75
C ILE A 49 15.14 -4.72 32.43
N ARG A 50 16.16 -3.86 32.29
CA ARG A 50 15.98 -2.45 31.95
C ARG A 50 16.64 -2.13 30.64
N ALA A 51 15.96 -1.35 29.83
CA ALA A 51 16.48 -0.79 28.60
C ALA A 51 17.40 0.39 28.90
N GLU A 52 18.53 0.45 28.23
CA GLU A 52 19.46 1.59 28.26
C GLU A 52 19.00 2.65 27.24
N ARG A 53 18.96 3.91 27.65
CA ARG A 53 18.70 5.04 26.74
C ARG A 53 19.96 5.33 25.92
N VAL A 54 19.84 5.29 24.59
CA VAL A 54 20.97 5.45 23.66
C VAL A 54 21.05 6.87 23.11
N ALA A 55 19.92 7.38 22.56
CA ALA A 55 19.87 8.68 21.91
C ALA A 55 18.46 9.27 21.96
N ALA A 56 18.34 10.58 21.70
CA ALA A 56 17.05 11.21 21.47
C ALA A 56 17.22 12.31 20.42
N VAL A 57 16.36 12.30 19.39
CA VAL A 57 16.33 13.26 18.31
C VAL A 57 14.87 13.53 17.93
N GLU A 58 14.49 14.80 17.92
CA GLU A 58 13.18 15.28 17.44
C GLU A 58 11.96 14.50 18.01
N GLY A 59 11.93 14.24 19.32
CA GLY A 59 10.85 13.53 19.99
C GLY A 59 10.98 12.02 19.99
N ILE A 60 11.82 11.45 19.15
CA ILE A 60 12.11 10.01 19.15
C ILE A 60 13.22 9.71 20.14
N THR A 61 12.98 8.80 21.05
CA THR A 61 14.00 8.30 21.99
C THR A 61 14.36 6.86 21.65
N GLU A 62 15.65 6.61 21.43
CA GLU A 62 16.19 5.26 21.22
C GLU A 62 16.60 4.65 22.56
N TYR A 63 16.14 3.42 22.78
CA TYR A 63 16.57 2.55 23.85
C TYR A 63 17.14 1.24 23.30
N ARG A 64 17.92 0.53 24.14
CA ARG A 64 18.46 -0.79 23.81
C ARG A 64 18.28 -1.75 24.98
N LEU A 65 17.74 -2.92 24.70
CA LEU A 65 17.66 -4.01 25.67
C LEU A 65 19.01 -4.77 25.77
N PRO A 66 19.28 -5.46 26.86
CA PRO A 66 20.49 -6.29 27.02
C PRO A 66 20.62 -7.40 25.98
N ASN A 67 19.52 -7.89 25.43
CA ASN A 67 19.49 -8.90 24.37
C ASN A 67 19.82 -8.33 22.97
N GLY A 68 19.95 -7.02 22.85
CA GLY A 68 20.34 -6.33 21.62
C GLY A 68 19.22 -5.61 20.88
N LEU A 69 17.95 -5.84 21.25
CA LEU A 69 16.80 -5.16 20.61
C LEU A 69 16.92 -3.64 20.75
N ARG A 70 16.85 -2.96 19.65
CA ARG A 70 16.75 -1.49 19.58
C ARG A 70 15.27 -1.10 19.61
N ILE A 71 14.94 -0.04 20.33
CA ILE A 71 13.58 0.42 20.53
C ILE A 71 13.54 1.92 20.25
N LEU A 72 12.66 2.35 19.37
CA LEU A 72 12.39 3.75 19.09
C LEU A 72 10.99 4.11 19.61
N LEU A 73 10.93 4.99 20.57
CA LEU A 73 9.69 5.52 21.09
C LEU A 73 9.49 6.94 20.56
N ALA A 74 8.40 7.14 19.86
CA ALA A 74 8.02 8.39 19.22
C ALA A 74 6.60 8.80 19.67
N PRO A 75 6.42 9.23 20.94
CA PRO A 75 5.11 9.63 21.45
C PRO A 75 4.62 10.89 20.76
N ASP A 76 3.37 10.87 20.32
CA ASP A 76 2.73 11.97 19.62
C ASP A 76 1.21 11.90 19.81
N ASP A 77 0.64 12.93 20.39
CA ASP A 77 -0.79 13.01 20.71
C ASP A 77 -1.63 13.67 19.61
N ALA A 78 -1.01 13.99 18.45
CA ALA A 78 -1.71 14.67 17.36
C ALA A 78 -2.85 13.84 16.74
N GLN A 79 -2.73 12.50 16.81
CA GLN A 79 -3.75 11.57 16.34
C GLN A 79 -4.01 10.50 17.40
N PRO A 80 -5.27 10.09 17.64
CA PRO A 80 -5.59 9.06 18.62
C PRO A 80 -5.31 7.64 18.06
N THR A 81 -4.13 7.47 17.46
CA THR A 81 -3.68 6.19 16.91
C THR A 81 -2.27 5.87 17.39
N THR A 82 -1.99 4.58 17.51
CA THR A 82 -0.66 4.06 17.80
C THR A 82 -0.25 3.12 16.69
N THR A 83 0.99 3.25 16.23
CA THR A 83 1.61 2.32 15.28
C THR A 83 2.75 1.60 15.96
N VAL A 84 2.74 0.28 15.89
CA VAL A 84 3.85 -0.60 16.24
C VAL A 84 4.45 -1.11 14.94
N ASN A 85 5.77 -1.00 14.78
CA ASN A 85 6.47 -1.46 13.58
C ASN A 85 7.76 -2.18 13.98
N MET A 86 7.80 -3.47 13.71
CA MET A 86 8.95 -4.34 13.94
C MET A 86 9.73 -4.49 12.64
N THR A 87 10.94 -3.96 12.58
CA THR A 87 11.84 -4.05 11.43
C THR A 87 12.95 -5.03 11.71
N TYR A 88 13.05 -6.10 10.91
CA TYR A 88 14.18 -7.02 10.89
C TYR A 88 15.17 -6.62 9.81
N LEU A 89 16.46 -6.56 10.14
CA LEU A 89 17.53 -6.20 9.21
C LEU A 89 17.92 -7.40 8.34
N VAL A 90 16.92 -7.90 7.62
CA VAL A 90 17.04 -9.04 6.70
C VAL A 90 16.05 -8.89 5.57
N GLY A 91 16.52 -9.08 4.35
CA GLY A 91 15.71 -9.06 3.13
C GLY A 91 16.37 -9.92 2.06
N SER A 92 15.99 -9.74 0.79
CA SER A 92 16.45 -10.58 -0.31
C SER A 92 17.97 -10.58 -0.54
N ARG A 93 18.69 -9.55 -0.09
CA ARG A 93 20.16 -9.54 -0.17
C ARG A 93 20.82 -10.66 0.64
N HIS A 94 20.15 -11.13 1.70
CA HIS A 94 20.67 -12.17 2.61
C HIS A 94 20.41 -13.60 2.11
N GLU A 95 19.82 -13.72 0.93
CA GLU A 95 19.47 -14.99 0.31
C GLU A 95 20.57 -15.44 -0.65
N ASN A 96 20.74 -16.76 -0.79
CA ASN A 96 21.66 -17.36 -1.76
C ASN A 96 20.89 -17.80 -3.01
N TYR A 97 21.60 -18.09 -4.10
CA TYR A 97 21.03 -18.77 -5.25
C TYR A 97 20.54 -20.17 -4.83
N GLY A 98 19.33 -20.53 -5.27
CA GLY A 98 18.62 -21.73 -4.82
C GLY A 98 17.75 -21.53 -3.58
N GLU A 99 17.82 -20.33 -2.97
CA GLU A 99 17.09 -19.97 -1.75
C GLU A 99 16.41 -18.59 -1.86
N THR A 100 16.29 -18.04 -3.09
CA THR A 100 15.71 -16.73 -3.28
C THR A 100 14.21 -16.71 -3.00
N GLY A 101 13.73 -15.64 -2.37
CA GLY A 101 12.34 -15.50 -1.94
C GLY A 101 12.06 -15.97 -0.51
N MET A 102 13.06 -16.45 0.23
CA MET A 102 12.86 -16.92 1.61
C MET A 102 12.42 -15.82 2.57
N ALA A 103 12.96 -14.63 2.44
CA ALA A 103 12.56 -13.50 3.28
C ALA A 103 11.08 -13.16 3.07
N HIS A 104 10.64 -13.14 1.82
CA HIS A 104 9.24 -12.88 1.44
C HIS A 104 8.31 -14.04 1.85
N LEU A 105 8.72 -15.29 1.67
CA LEU A 105 7.95 -16.44 2.16
C LEU A 105 7.79 -16.41 3.68
N LEU A 106 8.82 -15.99 4.41
CA LEU A 106 8.72 -15.82 5.86
C LEU A 106 7.77 -14.69 6.23
N GLU A 107 7.74 -13.59 5.46
CA GLU A 107 6.76 -12.53 5.67
C GLU A 107 5.33 -13.11 5.71
N HIS A 108 4.97 -13.95 4.75
CA HIS A 108 3.67 -14.64 4.72
C HIS A 108 3.47 -15.60 5.90
N LEU A 109 4.50 -16.35 6.25
CA LEU A 109 4.41 -17.38 7.29
C LEU A 109 4.34 -16.80 8.71
N MET A 110 4.84 -15.60 8.93
CA MET A 110 4.78 -14.91 10.22
C MET A 110 3.35 -14.59 10.69
N PHE A 111 2.36 -14.66 9.82
CA PHE A 111 0.95 -14.49 10.17
C PHE A 111 0.22 -15.80 10.48
N LYS A 112 0.90 -16.96 10.43
CA LYS A 112 0.28 -18.29 10.58
C LYS A 112 0.18 -18.78 12.02
N GLY A 113 0.69 -18.03 12.98
CA GLY A 113 0.54 -18.26 14.41
C GLY A 113 1.78 -18.76 15.14
N THR A 114 1.61 -18.81 16.44
CA THR A 114 2.61 -19.22 17.44
C THR A 114 1.94 -20.21 18.42
N PRO A 115 2.66 -20.82 19.34
CA PRO A 115 2.06 -21.66 20.38
C PRO A 115 1.05 -20.92 21.27
N SER A 116 1.26 -19.64 21.57
CA SER A 116 0.34 -18.82 22.36
C SER A 116 -0.82 -18.23 21.55
N LEU A 117 -0.64 -18.06 20.23
CA LEU A 117 -1.60 -17.54 19.27
C LEU A 117 -1.76 -18.52 18.10
N PRO A 118 -2.35 -19.71 18.33
CA PRO A 118 -2.35 -20.78 17.35
C PRO A 118 -3.23 -20.50 16.13
N GLY A 119 -2.84 -21.00 14.99
CA GLY A 119 -3.60 -20.97 13.76
C GLY A 119 -3.85 -19.53 13.26
N ARG A 120 -5.12 -19.12 13.20
CA ARG A 120 -5.53 -17.81 12.70
C ARG A 120 -5.79 -16.78 13.80
N THR A 121 -5.30 -17.01 15.01
CA THR A 121 -5.55 -16.10 16.13
C THR A 121 -5.00 -14.70 15.86
N ILE A 122 -3.81 -14.57 15.25
CA ILE A 122 -3.21 -13.25 14.95
C ILE A 122 -4.11 -12.43 14.03
N PRO A 123 -4.46 -12.86 12.80
CA PRO A 123 -5.36 -12.07 11.95
C PRO A 123 -6.77 -11.90 12.52
N THR A 124 -7.22 -12.82 13.37
CA THR A 124 -8.50 -12.69 14.08
C THR A 124 -8.46 -11.53 15.08
N GLU A 125 -7.42 -11.46 15.89
CA GLU A 125 -7.24 -10.41 16.87
C GLU A 125 -7.03 -9.04 16.19
N PHE A 126 -6.30 -8.99 15.08
CA PHE A 126 -6.21 -7.76 14.29
C PHE A 126 -7.60 -7.28 13.84
N ALA A 127 -8.42 -8.19 13.30
CA ALA A 127 -9.76 -7.84 12.85
C ALA A 127 -10.67 -7.40 14.01
N ARG A 128 -10.63 -8.12 15.14
CA ARG A 128 -11.42 -7.82 16.35
C ARG A 128 -11.04 -6.48 16.96
N ARG A 129 -9.75 -6.14 16.94
CA ARG A 129 -9.20 -4.88 17.48
C ARG A 129 -9.25 -3.75 16.46
N GLY A 130 -9.73 -3.97 15.23
CA GLY A 130 -9.77 -2.98 14.16
C GLY A 130 -8.39 -2.52 13.69
N MET A 131 -7.35 -3.31 13.94
CA MET A 131 -5.98 -2.98 13.56
C MET A 131 -5.78 -3.06 12.05
N GLN A 132 -5.16 -2.02 11.48
CA GLN A 132 -4.64 -2.05 10.11
C GLN A 132 -3.21 -2.57 10.18
N PHE A 133 -2.93 -3.65 9.48
CA PHE A 133 -1.62 -4.30 9.55
C PHE A 133 -1.11 -4.68 8.16
N ASN A 134 0.20 -4.77 8.04
CA ASN A 134 0.86 -5.31 6.85
C ASN A 134 2.25 -5.84 7.19
N GLY A 135 2.82 -6.62 6.27
CA GLY A 135 4.23 -6.94 6.19
C GLY A 135 4.79 -6.44 4.87
N THR A 136 6.06 -6.10 4.82
CA THR A 136 6.75 -5.78 3.56
C THR A 136 8.18 -6.28 3.59
N THR A 137 8.61 -6.86 2.47
CA THR A 137 9.99 -7.33 2.26
C THR A 137 10.67 -6.51 1.18
N ALA A 138 11.84 -6.00 1.49
CA ALA A 138 12.73 -5.30 0.56
C ALA A 138 14.09 -6.03 0.48
N GLN A 139 15.05 -5.42 -0.17
CA GLN A 139 16.40 -5.99 -0.29
C GLN A 139 17.13 -6.06 1.06
N ASP A 140 17.02 -4.99 1.88
CA ASP A 140 17.79 -4.83 3.12
C ASP A 140 17.00 -5.14 4.40
N ARG A 141 15.67 -5.22 4.32
CA ARG A 141 14.80 -5.34 5.50
C ARG A 141 13.52 -6.11 5.21
N THR A 142 12.95 -6.67 6.28
CA THR A 142 11.55 -7.11 6.34
C THR A 142 10.92 -6.45 7.55
N ASN A 143 9.76 -5.83 7.40
CA ASN A 143 9.06 -5.23 8.53
C ASN A 143 7.59 -5.64 8.60
N TYR A 144 7.07 -5.60 9.80
CA TYR A 144 5.67 -5.88 10.14
C TYR A 144 5.17 -4.72 10.97
N PHE A 145 4.00 -4.24 10.62
CA PHE A 145 3.43 -3.10 11.34
C PHE A 145 1.92 -3.21 11.49
N GLU A 146 1.43 -2.70 12.59
CA GLU A 146 0.02 -2.53 12.87
C GLU A 146 -0.25 -1.13 13.40
N THR A 147 -1.31 -0.51 12.86
CA THR A 147 -1.84 0.79 13.30
C THR A 147 -3.24 0.59 13.86
N PHE A 148 -3.49 1.13 15.04
CA PHE A 148 -4.73 0.91 15.78
C PHE A 148 -5.13 2.15 16.60
N ALA A 149 -6.41 2.23 17.00
CA ALA A 149 -6.88 3.25 17.93
C ALA A 149 -6.12 3.13 19.25
N ALA A 150 -5.57 4.25 19.71
CA ALA A 150 -4.70 4.30 20.88
C ALA A 150 -5.41 3.74 22.12
N SER A 151 -4.86 2.70 22.67
CA SER A 151 -5.27 2.12 23.95
C SER A 151 -4.15 1.26 24.53
N ASP A 152 -4.07 1.24 25.86
CA ASP A 152 -3.10 0.39 26.56
C ASP A 152 -3.27 -1.10 26.27
N ASP A 153 -4.52 -1.57 26.09
CA ASP A 153 -4.81 -2.98 25.80
C ASP A 153 -4.35 -3.37 24.40
N ASN A 154 -4.59 -2.50 23.39
CA ASN A 154 -4.13 -2.76 22.03
C ASN A 154 -2.60 -2.74 21.94
N LEU A 155 -1.97 -1.75 22.57
CA LEU A 155 -0.51 -1.65 22.59
C LEU A 155 0.14 -2.85 23.31
N ASP A 156 -0.39 -3.21 24.46
CA ASP A 156 0.13 -4.36 25.24
C ASP A 156 -0.04 -5.68 24.47
N TRP A 157 -1.17 -5.84 23.79
CA TRP A 157 -1.41 -7.01 22.93
C TRP A 157 -0.45 -7.04 21.75
N ALA A 158 -0.28 -5.92 21.02
CA ALA A 158 0.61 -5.85 19.87
C ALA A 158 2.06 -6.14 20.26
N LEU A 159 2.56 -5.56 21.36
CA LEU A 159 3.91 -5.79 21.84
C LEU A 159 4.16 -7.26 22.24
N ARG A 160 3.19 -7.89 22.90
CA ARG A 160 3.30 -9.33 23.24
C ARG A 160 3.24 -10.21 22.02
N MET A 161 2.37 -9.89 21.06
CA MET A 161 2.26 -10.64 19.81
C MET A 161 3.55 -10.54 18.99
N GLU A 162 4.13 -9.34 18.87
CA GLU A 162 5.40 -9.13 18.17
C GLU A 162 6.57 -9.85 18.85
N ALA A 163 6.63 -9.83 20.19
CA ALA A 163 7.65 -10.56 20.95
C ALA A 163 7.51 -12.08 20.76
N ASP A 164 6.29 -12.59 20.75
CA ASP A 164 6.01 -14.02 20.58
C ASP A 164 6.35 -14.48 19.15
N ARG A 165 5.87 -13.74 18.11
CA ARG A 165 6.15 -14.13 16.73
C ARG A 165 7.62 -13.96 16.33
N MET A 166 8.39 -13.10 17.01
CA MET A 166 9.82 -12.96 16.77
C MET A 166 10.57 -14.29 16.96
N VAL A 167 10.18 -15.11 17.94
CA VAL A 167 10.95 -16.31 18.33
C VAL A 167 10.15 -17.62 18.30
N ASN A 168 8.83 -17.55 18.25
CA ASN A 168 7.94 -18.70 18.39
C ASN A 168 7.03 -18.97 17.18
N SER A 169 7.18 -18.26 16.05
CA SER A 169 6.38 -18.55 14.85
C SER A 169 6.57 -19.98 14.39
N PHE A 170 5.46 -20.64 14.02
CA PHE A 170 5.49 -22.07 13.71
C PHE A 170 6.36 -22.43 12.51
N ILE A 171 6.38 -21.62 11.48
CA ILE A 171 7.06 -21.87 10.19
C ILE A 171 6.89 -23.34 9.81
N SER A 172 5.65 -23.76 9.57
CA SER A 172 5.29 -25.15 9.35
C SER A 172 5.27 -25.52 7.86
N ARG A 173 5.52 -26.79 7.55
CA ARG A 173 5.41 -27.29 6.18
C ARG A 173 3.98 -27.17 5.64
N ALA A 174 2.98 -27.42 6.46
CA ALA A 174 1.57 -27.34 6.07
C ALA A 174 1.12 -25.92 5.71
N ASP A 175 1.70 -24.91 6.38
CA ASP A 175 1.40 -23.51 6.05
C ASP A 175 2.19 -23.05 4.82
N LEU A 176 3.43 -23.49 4.68
CA LEU A 176 4.21 -23.24 3.47
C LEU A 176 3.52 -23.78 2.22
N ASP A 177 3.03 -25.00 2.25
CA ASP A 177 2.34 -25.62 1.09
C ASP A 177 1.09 -24.84 0.67
N LYS A 178 0.37 -24.24 1.63
CA LYS A 178 -0.78 -23.39 1.36
C LYS A 178 -0.35 -22.03 0.80
N GLU A 179 0.65 -21.40 1.41
CA GLU A 179 1.14 -20.09 0.98
C GLU A 179 1.85 -20.14 -0.37
N MET A 180 2.41 -21.28 -0.73
CA MET A 180 3.07 -21.46 -2.02
C MET A 180 2.16 -21.06 -3.20
N THR A 181 0.87 -21.39 -3.12
CA THR A 181 -0.09 -20.99 -4.17
C THR A 181 -0.34 -19.49 -4.17
N VAL A 182 -0.37 -18.89 -2.97
CA VAL A 182 -0.56 -17.44 -2.81
C VAL A 182 0.63 -16.69 -3.41
N VAL A 183 1.85 -17.06 -3.05
CA VAL A 183 3.08 -16.42 -3.54
C VAL A 183 3.25 -16.62 -5.06
N ARG A 184 2.88 -17.80 -5.58
CA ARG A 184 2.87 -18.03 -7.04
C ARG A 184 1.91 -17.12 -7.77
N ASN A 185 0.70 -16.93 -7.26
CA ASN A 185 -0.26 -15.98 -7.82
C ASN A 185 0.29 -14.54 -7.76
N GLU A 186 1.00 -14.19 -6.71
CA GLU A 186 1.63 -12.87 -6.59
C GLU A 186 2.76 -12.68 -7.59
N MET A 187 3.59 -13.69 -7.81
CA MET A 187 4.59 -13.72 -8.89
C MET A 187 3.93 -13.48 -10.25
N GLU A 188 2.84 -14.19 -10.52
CA GLU A 188 2.09 -14.10 -11.77
C GLU A 188 1.46 -12.71 -11.96
N ILE A 189 0.97 -12.08 -10.89
CA ILE A 189 0.53 -10.67 -10.92
C ILE A 189 1.69 -9.74 -11.28
N GLY A 190 2.87 -9.99 -10.71
CA GLY A 190 4.09 -9.25 -11.02
C GLY A 190 4.52 -9.42 -12.48
N GLU A 191 4.47 -10.65 -12.99
CA GLU A 191 4.81 -11.01 -14.38
C GLU A 191 3.86 -10.38 -15.41
N ASN A 192 2.66 -9.98 -15.01
CA ASN A 192 1.70 -9.26 -15.85
C ASN A 192 1.94 -7.75 -15.91
N ASN A 193 2.82 -7.22 -15.08
CA ASN A 193 3.16 -5.81 -15.10
C ASN A 193 4.45 -5.60 -15.93
N PRO A 194 4.37 -4.99 -17.12
CA PRO A 194 5.52 -4.81 -18.01
C PRO A 194 6.68 -4.05 -17.35
N MET A 195 6.35 -3.01 -16.57
CA MET A 195 7.37 -2.18 -15.89
C MET A 195 8.06 -2.97 -14.77
N ARG A 196 7.30 -3.73 -13.98
CA ARG A 196 7.87 -4.56 -12.90
C ARG A 196 8.77 -5.66 -13.44
N MET A 197 8.39 -6.29 -14.55
CA MET A 197 9.21 -7.28 -15.22
C MET A 197 10.50 -6.68 -15.78
N LEU A 198 10.37 -5.53 -16.44
CA LEU A 198 11.52 -4.82 -16.98
C LEU A 198 12.48 -4.42 -15.86
N GLN A 199 11.97 -3.83 -14.80
CA GLN A 199 12.73 -3.46 -13.61
C GLN A 199 13.49 -4.65 -13.02
N GLN A 200 12.82 -5.78 -12.79
CA GLN A 200 13.42 -6.98 -12.23
C GLN A 200 14.59 -7.49 -13.10
N GLN A 201 14.42 -7.51 -14.42
CA GLN A 201 15.48 -7.90 -15.34
C GLN A 201 16.62 -6.88 -15.40
N MET A 202 16.30 -5.61 -15.27
CA MET A 202 17.30 -4.55 -15.20
C MET A 202 18.15 -4.65 -13.93
N TYR A 203 17.55 -4.96 -12.77
CA TYR A 203 18.30 -5.24 -11.55
C TYR A 203 19.25 -6.42 -11.74
N ALA A 204 18.76 -7.52 -12.30
CA ALA A 204 19.57 -8.70 -12.58
C ALA A 204 20.71 -8.44 -13.59
N ALA A 205 20.52 -7.47 -14.49
CA ALA A 205 21.55 -7.06 -15.43
C ALA A 205 22.51 -6.02 -14.82
N ALA A 206 22.02 -5.15 -13.97
CA ALA A 206 22.80 -4.07 -13.34
C ALA A 206 23.76 -4.62 -12.28
N TYR A 207 23.33 -5.57 -11.46
CA TYR A 207 24.16 -6.18 -10.43
C TYR A 207 24.66 -7.55 -10.88
N ARG A 208 25.97 -7.69 -11.00
CA ARG A 208 26.60 -8.97 -11.38
C ARG A 208 27.03 -9.82 -10.20
N TRP A 209 27.41 -9.15 -9.13
CA TRP A 209 27.98 -9.78 -7.94
C TRP A 209 27.13 -9.57 -6.71
N HIS A 210 26.61 -8.38 -6.53
CA HIS A 210 25.85 -8.03 -5.35
C HIS A 210 24.45 -8.67 -5.38
N ASN A 211 24.01 -9.10 -4.22
CA ASN A 211 22.71 -9.77 -4.05
C ASN A 211 21.49 -8.89 -4.37
N TYR A 212 21.67 -7.60 -4.60
CA TYR A 212 20.59 -6.71 -5.09
C TYR A 212 20.08 -7.09 -6.48
N ALA A 213 20.81 -7.92 -7.22
CA ALA A 213 20.31 -8.53 -8.46
C ALA A 213 19.03 -9.35 -8.25
N LYS A 214 18.77 -9.81 -7.03
CA LYS A 214 17.67 -10.70 -6.70
C LYS A 214 16.44 -9.91 -6.26
N ALA A 215 15.32 -10.18 -6.92
CA ALA A 215 14.05 -9.59 -6.52
C ALA A 215 13.56 -10.21 -5.19
N PRO A 216 12.96 -9.43 -4.29
CA PRO A 216 12.43 -9.95 -3.02
C PRO A 216 11.43 -11.10 -3.17
N ILE A 217 10.67 -11.12 -4.26
CA ILE A 217 9.73 -12.20 -4.56
C ILE A 217 10.44 -13.55 -4.84
N GLY A 218 11.73 -13.51 -5.18
CA GLY A 218 12.53 -14.67 -5.50
C GLY A 218 12.33 -15.23 -6.91
N ALA A 219 13.16 -16.18 -7.28
CA ALA A 219 12.99 -16.97 -8.51
C ALA A 219 11.92 -18.05 -8.30
N ARG A 220 11.04 -18.24 -9.28
CA ARG A 220 9.97 -19.25 -9.22
C ARG A 220 10.51 -20.64 -8.85
N SER A 221 11.64 -21.05 -9.45
CA SER A 221 12.26 -22.35 -9.18
C SER A 221 12.71 -22.50 -7.73
N ASP A 222 13.15 -21.44 -7.09
CA ASP A 222 13.63 -21.46 -5.71
C ASP A 222 12.46 -21.49 -4.75
N VAL A 223 11.50 -20.58 -4.97
CA VAL A 223 10.29 -20.48 -4.15
C VAL A 223 9.52 -21.81 -4.14
N GLU A 224 9.34 -22.44 -5.30
CA GLU A 224 8.59 -23.72 -5.42
C GLU A 224 9.32 -24.92 -4.78
N ARG A 225 10.63 -24.82 -4.57
CA ARG A 225 11.46 -25.93 -4.08
C ARG A 225 12.10 -25.69 -2.72
N VAL A 226 11.82 -24.52 -2.11
CA VAL A 226 12.42 -24.19 -0.82
C VAL A 226 12.12 -25.26 0.24
N GLY A 227 13.16 -25.75 0.90
CA GLY A 227 13.02 -26.68 2.02
C GLY A 227 12.52 -25.97 3.28
N ILE A 228 11.55 -26.58 3.97
CA ILE A 228 11.04 -26.00 5.23
C ILE A 228 12.15 -25.81 6.26
N GLN A 229 13.14 -26.70 6.27
CA GLN A 229 14.30 -26.61 7.17
C GLN A 229 15.15 -25.37 6.89
N ASN A 230 15.27 -24.98 5.60
CA ASN A 230 16.00 -23.78 5.20
C ASN A 230 15.27 -22.52 5.69
N LEU A 231 13.93 -22.45 5.50
CA LEU A 231 13.11 -21.37 6.03
C LEU A 231 13.18 -21.26 7.55
N GLN A 232 13.10 -22.40 8.25
CA GLN A 232 13.24 -22.42 9.72
C GLN A 232 14.64 -22.00 10.17
N ALA A 233 15.68 -22.37 9.41
CA ALA A 233 17.06 -21.95 9.70
C ALA A 233 17.23 -20.45 9.45
N PHE A 234 16.66 -19.93 8.36
CA PHE A 234 16.67 -18.52 8.03
C PHE A 234 15.93 -17.70 9.09
N TYR A 235 14.75 -18.15 9.52
CA TYR A 235 13.98 -17.53 10.60
C TYR A 235 14.80 -17.48 11.90
N ARG A 236 15.32 -18.62 12.38
CA ARG A 236 16.12 -18.68 13.60
C ARG A 236 17.42 -17.86 13.52
N ARG A 237 17.96 -17.65 12.33
CA ARG A 237 19.19 -16.86 12.13
C ARG A 237 18.91 -15.37 12.21
N TYR A 238 17.89 -14.87 11.55
CA TYR A 238 17.70 -13.45 11.32
C TYR A 238 16.60 -12.80 12.17
N TYR A 239 15.57 -13.55 12.57
CA TYR A 239 14.46 -13.04 13.38
C TYR A 239 14.82 -13.13 14.87
N GLN A 240 15.69 -12.23 15.29
CA GLN A 240 16.27 -12.22 16.62
C GLN A 240 16.39 -10.77 17.14
N PRO A 241 16.38 -10.55 18.47
CA PRO A 241 16.39 -9.21 19.05
C PRO A 241 17.57 -8.34 18.59
N ASP A 242 18.77 -8.89 18.45
CA ASP A 242 19.97 -8.16 18.06
C ASP A 242 20.02 -7.77 16.57
N ASN A 243 19.05 -8.25 15.77
CA ASN A 243 18.87 -7.96 14.36
C ASN A 243 17.54 -7.26 14.07
N ALA A 244 16.93 -6.66 15.09
CA ALA A 244 15.61 -6.06 14.99
C ALA A 244 15.56 -4.66 15.62
N VAL A 245 14.66 -3.84 15.11
CA VAL A 245 14.33 -2.51 15.65
C VAL A 245 12.81 -2.41 15.79
N LEU A 246 12.35 -2.17 17.00
CA LEU A 246 10.95 -1.92 17.31
C LEU A 246 10.71 -0.41 17.32
N VAL A 247 9.75 0.05 16.54
CA VAL A 247 9.28 1.43 16.55
C VAL A 247 7.87 1.46 17.15
N VAL A 248 7.61 2.34 18.10
CA VAL A 248 6.28 2.66 18.58
C VAL A 248 6.07 4.15 18.37
N ALA A 249 5.09 4.51 17.55
CA ALA A 249 4.81 5.89 17.17
C ALA A 249 3.32 6.23 17.34
N GLY A 250 3.03 7.48 17.73
CA GLY A 250 1.68 7.98 17.95
C GLY A 250 1.31 8.14 19.42
N GLN A 251 0.04 8.03 19.75
CA GLN A 251 -0.47 8.32 21.09
C GLN A 251 -0.25 7.13 22.04
N PHE A 252 0.63 7.29 23.01
CA PHE A 252 0.87 6.33 24.09
C PHE A 252 1.69 6.98 25.21
N ASP A 253 1.64 6.42 26.43
CA ASP A 253 2.54 6.79 27.53
C ASP A 253 3.91 6.12 27.35
N PRO A 254 5.01 6.88 27.13
CA PRO A 254 6.31 6.31 26.81
C PRO A 254 6.93 5.52 27.96
N VAL A 255 6.66 5.87 29.22
CA VAL A 255 7.18 5.15 30.39
C VAL A 255 6.50 3.80 30.52
N ARG A 256 5.19 3.79 30.33
CA ARG A 256 4.39 2.55 30.35
C ARG A 256 4.73 1.66 29.15
N ALA A 257 4.81 2.23 27.95
CA ALA A 257 5.21 1.49 26.76
C ALA A 257 6.57 0.83 26.93
N LEU A 258 7.58 1.57 27.42
CA LEU A 258 8.90 1.02 27.67
C LEU A 258 8.85 -0.14 28.68
N SER A 259 8.09 0.01 29.77
CA SER A 259 7.92 -1.06 30.75
C SER A 259 7.27 -2.31 30.16
N ARG A 260 6.27 -2.15 29.25
CA ARG A 260 5.64 -3.27 28.55
C ARG A 260 6.59 -3.95 27.57
N ILE A 261 7.41 -3.17 26.85
CA ILE A 261 8.45 -3.68 25.96
C ILE A 261 9.49 -4.48 26.77
N GLU A 262 9.96 -3.96 27.89
CA GLU A 262 10.88 -4.67 28.79
C GLU A 262 10.29 -6.00 29.28
N GLN A 263 8.98 -6.03 29.58
CA GLN A 263 8.28 -7.25 30.00
C GLN A 263 8.11 -8.25 28.86
N ALA A 264 7.79 -7.80 27.64
CA ALA A 264 7.52 -8.67 26.51
C ALA A 264 8.80 -9.20 25.86
N PHE A 265 9.78 -8.33 25.60
CA PHE A 265 10.99 -8.65 24.83
C PHE A 265 12.20 -8.95 25.74
N GLY A 266 12.23 -8.43 26.95
CA GLY A 266 13.35 -8.62 27.87
C GLY A 266 13.66 -10.10 28.17
N PRO A 267 12.66 -10.97 28.40
CA PRO A 267 12.88 -12.39 28.64
C PRO A 267 13.48 -13.16 27.45
N ILE A 268 13.41 -12.61 26.22
CA ILE A 268 14.02 -13.24 25.06
C ILE A 268 15.55 -13.20 25.22
N PRO A 269 16.23 -14.34 25.17
CA PRO A 269 17.67 -14.37 25.41
C PRO A 269 18.45 -13.68 24.29
N ARG A 270 19.61 -13.13 24.63
CA ARG A 270 20.54 -12.63 23.64
C ARG A 270 21.03 -13.79 22.76
N PRO A 271 20.95 -13.67 21.43
CA PRO A 271 21.40 -14.71 20.53
C PRO A 271 22.91 -14.97 20.64
N THR A 272 23.28 -16.23 20.57
CA THR A 272 24.69 -16.66 20.59
C THR A 272 25.30 -16.83 19.20
N ARG A 273 24.44 -16.82 18.15
CA ARG A 273 24.90 -16.93 16.77
C ARG A 273 25.60 -15.65 16.33
N VAL A 274 26.50 -15.76 15.37
CA VAL A 274 27.10 -14.64 14.65
C VAL A 274 26.42 -14.55 13.27
N LEU A 275 25.95 -13.36 12.92
CA LEU A 275 25.42 -13.12 11.58
C LEU A 275 26.57 -13.13 10.57
N PRO A 276 26.39 -13.73 9.39
CA PRO A 276 27.37 -13.67 8.33
C PRO A 276 27.66 -12.22 7.94
N THR A 277 28.91 -11.87 7.79
CA THR A 277 29.30 -10.60 7.20
C THR A 277 29.30 -10.76 5.69
N GLU A 278 28.54 -9.91 5.02
CA GLU A 278 28.55 -9.85 3.56
C GLU A 278 29.72 -9.00 3.10
N HIS A 279 30.58 -9.58 2.27
CA HIS A 279 31.77 -8.93 1.75
C HIS A 279 31.68 -8.58 0.26
N THR A 280 30.59 -8.98 -0.38
CA THR A 280 30.42 -8.79 -1.83
C THR A 280 30.08 -7.35 -2.12
N VAL A 281 30.90 -6.69 -2.92
CA VAL A 281 30.69 -5.34 -3.43
C VAL A 281 30.48 -5.42 -4.93
N GLU A 282 29.50 -4.72 -5.45
CA GLU A 282 29.34 -4.57 -6.90
C GLU A 282 30.48 -3.68 -7.44
N PRO A 283 31.32 -4.17 -8.37
CA PRO A 283 32.36 -3.35 -8.94
C PRO A 283 31.77 -2.26 -9.84
N PRO A 284 32.52 -1.17 -10.08
CA PRO A 284 32.10 -0.17 -11.06
C PRO A 284 31.77 -0.79 -12.40
N GLN A 285 30.71 -0.30 -13.02
CA GLN A 285 30.28 -0.81 -14.31
C GLN A 285 31.26 -0.38 -15.39
N GLU A 286 31.83 -1.37 -16.10
CA GLU A 286 32.86 -1.15 -17.12
C GLU A 286 32.30 -0.88 -18.52
N GLY A 287 30.99 -0.76 -18.65
CA GLY A 287 30.31 -0.54 -19.92
C GLY A 287 28.81 -0.58 -19.79
N ALA A 288 28.11 0.05 -20.74
CA ALA A 288 26.67 0.01 -20.79
C ALA A 288 26.16 -1.42 -20.90
N ARG A 289 25.06 -1.65 -20.27
CA ARG A 289 24.32 -2.91 -20.36
C ARG A 289 23.00 -2.62 -21.01
N GLU A 290 22.57 -3.52 -21.86
CA GLU A 290 21.29 -3.40 -22.56
C GLU A 290 20.55 -4.72 -22.53
N LEU A 291 19.25 -4.62 -22.36
CA LEU A 291 18.37 -5.78 -22.44
C LEU A 291 17.05 -5.38 -23.07
N THR A 292 16.50 -6.29 -23.83
CA THR A 292 15.18 -6.13 -24.43
C THR A 292 14.31 -7.29 -24.02
N LEU A 293 13.16 -6.96 -23.49
CA LEU A 293 12.12 -7.93 -23.19
C LEU A 293 11.07 -7.87 -24.29
N THR A 294 10.87 -8.98 -25.00
CA THR A 294 9.77 -9.11 -25.94
C THR A 294 8.68 -9.95 -25.29
N ARG A 295 7.60 -9.31 -24.93
CA ARG A 295 6.44 -9.97 -24.32
C ARG A 295 5.13 -9.37 -24.84
N PRO A 296 4.01 -10.12 -24.78
CA PRO A 296 2.70 -9.56 -25.04
C PRO A 296 2.42 -8.34 -24.19
N GLY A 297 2.00 -7.24 -24.79
CA GLY A 297 1.70 -5.99 -24.11
C GLY A 297 1.12 -4.95 -25.05
N ASP A 298 0.56 -3.89 -24.51
CA ASP A 298 -0.06 -2.82 -25.28
C ASP A 298 0.73 -1.52 -25.24
N SER A 299 1.92 -1.55 -24.62
CA SER A 299 2.81 -0.38 -24.53
C SER A 299 4.27 -0.81 -24.68
N SER A 300 5.02 -0.04 -25.42
CA SER A 300 6.48 -0.09 -25.44
C SER A 300 7.01 0.75 -24.28
N ILE A 301 7.96 0.23 -23.53
CA ILE A 301 8.60 0.90 -22.39
C ILE A 301 10.10 0.90 -22.62
N VAL A 302 10.74 2.02 -22.36
CA VAL A 302 12.18 2.13 -22.22
C VAL A 302 12.50 2.63 -20.82
N ALA A 303 13.50 2.03 -20.18
CA ALA A 303 14.01 2.45 -18.90
C ALA A 303 15.54 2.53 -18.90
N ALA A 304 16.08 3.51 -18.20
CA ALA A 304 17.51 3.68 -17.98
C ALA A 304 17.80 3.64 -16.48
N MET A 305 18.67 2.75 -16.06
CA MET A 305 19.09 2.56 -14.67
C MET A 305 20.57 2.87 -14.52
N TYR A 306 20.93 3.57 -13.45
CA TYR A 306 22.29 3.95 -13.13
C TYR A 306 22.60 3.56 -11.69
N HIS A 307 23.78 2.96 -11.44
CA HIS A 307 24.28 2.77 -10.07
C HIS A 307 24.57 4.12 -9.41
N VAL A 308 24.27 4.20 -8.12
CA VAL A 308 24.46 5.41 -7.32
C VAL A 308 25.05 5.07 -5.96
N ALA A 309 25.41 6.10 -5.21
CA ALA A 309 25.96 6.00 -3.87
C ALA A 309 25.00 5.27 -2.91
N PRO A 310 25.55 4.61 -1.86
CA PRO A 310 24.76 4.04 -0.77
C PRO A 310 23.84 5.08 -0.12
N GLY A 311 22.70 4.66 0.41
CA GLY A 311 21.70 5.54 1.00
C GLY A 311 22.15 6.40 2.17
N ALA A 312 23.26 6.04 2.85
CA ALA A 312 23.88 6.85 3.90
C ALA A 312 24.89 7.89 3.38
N HIS A 313 25.29 7.82 2.10
CA HIS A 313 26.29 8.71 1.52
C HIS A 313 25.78 10.16 1.42
N PRO A 314 26.65 11.18 1.57
CA PRO A 314 26.26 12.58 1.40
C PRO A 314 25.60 12.90 0.05
N ASP A 315 26.00 12.26 -1.02
CA ASP A 315 25.46 12.46 -2.37
C ASP A 315 23.97 12.05 -2.51
N THR A 316 23.45 11.24 -1.58
CA THR A 316 22.08 10.71 -1.67
C THR A 316 21.03 11.81 -1.78
N THR A 317 21.20 12.91 -1.05
CA THR A 317 20.24 14.04 -1.10
C THR A 317 20.31 14.77 -2.43
N ALA A 318 21.53 15.01 -2.96
CA ALA A 318 21.71 15.63 -4.26
C ALA A 318 21.15 14.76 -5.40
N LEU A 319 21.30 13.43 -5.29
CA LEU A 319 20.71 12.46 -6.23
C LEU A 319 19.18 12.44 -6.15
N ALA A 320 18.62 12.55 -4.96
CA ALA A 320 17.17 12.65 -4.78
C ALA A 320 16.60 13.94 -5.38
N LEU A 321 17.26 15.08 -5.15
CA LEU A 321 16.91 16.36 -5.77
C LEU A 321 17.01 16.29 -7.30
N LEU A 322 18.09 15.71 -7.82
CA LEU A 322 18.28 15.49 -9.25
C LEU A 322 17.15 14.62 -9.85
N THR A 323 16.73 13.60 -9.12
CA THR A 323 15.61 12.74 -9.54
C THR A 323 14.32 13.54 -9.68
N VAL A 324 14.06 14.45 -8.74
CA VAL A 324 12.89 15.37 -8.81
C VAL A 324 13.04 16.33 -10.00
N ILE A 325 14.21 16.96 -10.17
CA ILE A 325 14.46 17.88 -11.28
C ILE A 325 14.21 17.21 -12.64
N LEU A 326 14.64 15.97 -12.76
CA LEU A 326 14.46 15.22 -14.02
C LEU A 326 13.02 14.74 -14.23
N ALA A 327 12.37 14.21 -13.21
CA ALA A 327 11.16 13.39 -13.42
C ALA A 327 9.91 13.91 -12.72
N ASP A 328 9.94 15.09 -12.11
CA ASP A 328 8.74 15.67 -11.53
C ASP A 328 7.65 15.96 -12.58
N THR A 329 6.41 15.88 -12.18
CA THR A 329 5.25 16.20 -13.02
C THR A 329 4.48 17.36 -12.38
N PRO A 330 4.22 18.47 -13.13
CA PRO A 330 4.49 18.68 -14.54
C PRO A 330 5.84 19.31 -14.87
N GLY A 331 6.70 19.61 -13.90
CA GLY A 331 7.84 20.51 -14.05
C GLY A 331 9.18 19.86 -14.31
N GLY A 332 9.26 18.54 -14.40
CA GLY A 332 10.51 17.85 -14.65
C GLY A 332 10.95 17.89 -16.11
N ARG A 333 12.26 17.83 -16.33
CA ARG A 333 12.83 17.86 -17.69
C ARG A 333 12.33 16.71 -18.55
N LEU A 334 12.15 15.53 -17.99
CA LEU A 334 11.61 14.37 -18.71
C LEU A 334 10.14 14.53 -19.07
N GLU A 335 9.36 15.21 -18.23
CA GLU A 335 7.99 15.56 -18.56
C GLU A 335 7.95 16.44 -19.81
N HIS A 336 8.77 17.51 -19.83
CA HIS A 336 8.86 18.42 -20.97
C HIS A 336 9.44 17.76 -22.23
N ALA A 337 10.48 16.94 -22.08
CA ALA A 337 11.15 16.30 -23.22
C ALA A 337 10.34 15.16 -23.86
N LEU A 338 9.51 14.48 -23.08
CA LEU A 338 8.84 13.24 -23.48
C LEU A 338 7.34 13.37 -23.57
N VAL A 339 6.68 13.88 -22.52
CA VAL A 339 5.23 13.90 -22.42
C VAL A 339 4.66 15.11 -23.16
N ASP A 340 5.17 16.30 -22.88
CA ASP A 340 4.71 17.54 -23.54
C ASP A 340 5.01 17.53 -25.04
N THR A 341 6.10 16.91 -25.47
CA THR A 341 6.43 16.68 -26.88
C THR A 341 5.69 15.50 -27.50
N ARG A 342 4.88 14.79 -26.72
CA ARG A 342 4.08 13.62 -27.16
C ARG A 342 4.93 12.46 -27.71
N LYS A 343 6.19 12.38 -27.37
CA LYS A 343 7.02 11.22 -27.67
C LYS A 343 6.62 10.05 -26.81
N ALA A 344 6.42 10.30 -25.50
CA ALA A 344 5.89 9.31 -24.55
C ALA A 344 4.47 9.68 -24.10
N ALA A 345 3.74 8.68 -23.63
CA ALA A 345 2.44 8.87 -22.99
C ALA A 345 2.58 9.13 -21.48
N TRP A 346 3.69 8.66 -20.90
CA TRP A 346 4.02 8.81 -19.48
C TRP A 346 5.53 8.68 -19.28
N GLN A 347 6.00 9.22 -18.17
CA GLN A 347 7.34 9.02 -17.64
C GLN A 347 7.27 8.74 -16.13
N MET A 348 8.30 8.14 -15.58
CA MET A 348 8.46 7.93 -14.13
C MET A 348 9.92 7.79 -13.76
N SER A 349 10.20 8.00 -12.48
CA SER A 349 11.49 7.70 -11.88
C SER A 349 11.33 6.86 -10.62
N MET A 350 12.40 6.16 -10.27
CA MET A 350 12.54 5.44 -9.02
C MET A 350 13.97 5.63 -8.51
N PHE A 351 14.10 5.96 -7.25
CA PHE A 351 15.39 6.12 -6.58
C PHE A 351 15.48 5.15 -5.40
N ASP A 352 16.22 4.08 -5.57
CA ASP A 352 16.46 3.07 -4.54
C ASP A 352 17.78 3.33 -3.83
N ALA A 353 17.71 4.18 -2.81
CA ALA A 353 18.80 4.44 -1.88
C ALA A 353 18.87 3.31 -0.85
N MET A 354 19.71 2.31 -1.11
CA MET A 354 19.83 1.08 -0.30
C MET A 354 21.04 1.17 0.66
N LYS A 355 21.24 0.14 1.49
CA LYS A 355 22.36 0.09 2.44
C LYS A 355 23.71 0.14 1.74
N ASP A 356 23.87 -0.63 0.67
CA ASP A 356 25.01 -0.57 -0.24
C ASP A 356 24.66 0.24 -1.51
N PRO A 357 25.59 0.45 -2.44
CA PRO A 357 25.32 1.21 -3.66
C PRO A 357 24.04 0.80 -4.35
N GLY A 358 23.11 1.74 -4.44
CA GLY A 358 21.78 1.57 -5.01
C GLY A 358 21.68 1.94 -6.49
N VAL A 359 20.46 2.25 -6.94
CA VAL A 359 20.20 2.65 -8.32
C VAL A 359 19.22 3.81 -8.42
N ILE A 360 19.32 4.58 -9.50
CA ILE A 360 18.24 5.43 -10.01
C ILE A 360 17.75 4.82 -11.32
N LEU A 361 16.46 4.78 -11.50
CA LEU A 361 15.79 4.33 -12.70
C LEU A 361 14.88 5.44 -13.23
N PHE A 362 14.97 5.73 -14.52
CA PHE A 362 14.04 6.58 -15.25
C PHE A 362 13.38 5.73 -16.33
N ALA A 363 12.07 5.83 -16.49
CA ALA A 363 11.32 5.08 -17.47
C ALA A 363 10.29 5.95 -18.19
N ALA A 364 10.02 5.60 -19.43
CA ALA A 364 8.98 6.22 -20.22
C ALA A 364 8.33 5.19 -21.13
N GLY A 365 7.05 5.39 -21.41
CA GLY A 365 6.28 4.46 -22.20
C GLY A 365 5.43 5.14 -23.27
N THR A 366 5.18 4.41 -24.35
CA THR A 366 4.31 4.84 -25.44
C THR A 366 3.44 3.67 -25.89
N GLY A 367 2.38 3.94 -26.63
CA GLY A 367 1.53 2.90 -27.21
C GLY A 367 2.33 2.01 -28.15
N LYS A 368 1.96 0.73 -28.28
CA LYS A 368 2.63 -0.29 -29.12
C LYS A 368 2.79 0.10 -30.59
N ASP A 369 1.87 0.91 -31.10
CA ASP A 369 1.84 1.33 -32.50
C ASP A 369 2.77 2.53 -32.79
N ARG A 370 3.56 2.93 -31.79
CA ARG A 370 4.52 4.03 -31.89
C ARG A 370 5.93 3.51 -31.66
N PRO A 371 6.90 3.95 -32.47
CA PRO A 371 8.29 3.53 -32.30
C PRO A 371 8.82 4.01 -30.93
N ILE A 372 9.51 3.14 -30.22
CA ILE A 372 10.11 3.45 -28.91
C ILE A 372 11.40 4.27 -29.07
N GLU A 373 12.07 4.17 -30.19
CA GLU A 373 13.37 4.78 -30.42
C GLU A 373 13.42 6.31 -30.22
N PRO A 374 12.41 7.11 -30.65
CA PRO A 374 12.36 8.53 -30.32
C PRO A 374 12.20 8.81 -28.84
N VAL A 375 11.51 7.90 -28.10
CA VAL A 375 11.35 8.00 -26.64
C VAL A 375 12.69 7.70 -25.97
N ARG A 376 13.36 6.64 -26.38
CA ARG A 376 14.69 6.24 -25.89
C ARG A 376 15.71 7.34 -26.10
N ALA A 377 15.80 7.84 -27.33
CA ALA A 377 16.75 8.90 -27.66
C ALA A 377 16.53 10.17 -26.81
N ALA A 378 15.28 10.56 -26.60
CA ALA A 378 14.95 11.74 -25.81
C ALA A 378 15.18 11.50 -24.31
N LEU A 379 14.85 10.34 -23.78
CA LEU A 379 15.10 9.94 -22.39
C LEU A 379 16.60 10.02 -22.08
N LEU A 380 17.43 9.36 -22.88
CA LEU A 380 18.87 9.30 -22.64
C LEU A 380 19.55 10.63 -22.88
N ALA A 381 19.13 11.39 -23.89
CA ALA A 381 19.67 12.71 -24.17
C ALA A 381 19.40 13.71 -23.02
N GLU A 382 18.26 13.62 -22.38
CA GLU A 382 17.93 14.52 -21.28
C GLU A 382 18.64 14.13 -19.99
N ILE A 383 18.77 12.83 -19.72
CA ILE A 383 19.47 12.31 -18.53
C ILE A 383 20.99 12.54 -18.63
N GLU A 384 21.61 12.22 -19.76
CA GLU A 384 23.06 12.26 -19.94
C GLU A 384 23.54 13.61 -20.51
N GLY A 385 22.62 14.46 -20.94
CA GLY A 385 22.88 15.79 -21.48
C GLY A 385 23.11 16.87 -20.43
N LEU A 386 23.12 16.55 -19.15
CA LEU A 386 23.22 17.53 -18.06
C LEU A 386 24.54 18.30 -18.01
N ALA A 387 25.61 17.76 -18.57
CA ALA A 387 26.86 18.52 -18.75
C ALA A 387 26.74 19.65 -19.80
N ALA A 388 25.93 19.43 -20.84
CA ALA A 388 25.69 20.45 -21.89
C ALA A 388 24.51 21.38 -21.54
N LYS A 389 23.58 20.91 -20.70
CA LYS A 389 22.42 21.64 -20.19
C LYS A 389 22.40 21.58 -18.67
N PRO A 390 23.24 22.33 -17.98
CA PRO A 390 23.34 22.28 -16.51
C PRO A 390 21.99 22.52 -15.83
N VAL A 391 21.87 22.00 -14.64
CA VAL A 391 20.74 22.26 -13.75
C VAL A 391 20.71 23.75 -13.42
N THR A 392 19.53 24.33 -13.40
CA THR A 392 19.33 25.73 -13.04
C THR A 392 19.00 25.91 -11.57
N GLN A 393 19.19 27.11 -11.04
CA GLN A 393 18.82 27.43 -9.64
C GLN A 393 17.31 27.27 -9.42
N ASP A 394 16.49 27.70 -10.37
CA ASP A 394 15.02 27.59 -10.28
C ASP A 394 14.55 26.14 -10.22
N GLU A 395 15.19 25.23 -10.95
CA GLU A 395 14.88 23.79 -10.89
C GLU A 395 15.27 23.20 -9.53
N LEU A 396 16.43 23.59 -9.02
CA LEU A 396 16.85 23.15 -7.68
C LEU A 396 15.92 23.68 -6.60
N ASP A 397 15.51 24.92 -6.66
CA ASP A 397 14.66 25.53 -5.66
C ASP A 397 13.24 24.89 -5.66
N ARG A 398 12.69 24.59 -6.84
CA ARG A 398 11.46 23.80 -6.96
C ARG A 398 11.60 22.41 -6.34
N ALA A 399 12.68 21.71 -6.67
CA ALA A 399 12.95 20.38 -6.14
C ALA A 399 13.09 20.38 -4.61
N ARG A 400 13.77 21.40 -4.05
CA ARG A 400 13.88 21.60 -2.59
C ARG A 400 12.51 21.77 -1.95
N VAL A 401 11.68 22.65 -2.48
CA VAL A 401 10.33 22.89 -1.95
C VAL A 401 9.54 21.58 -1.95
N ARG A 402 9.58 20.82 -3.04
CA ARG A 402 8.87 19.55 -3.17
C ARG A 402 9.36 18.50 -2.18
N MET A 403 10.67 18.35 -2.04
CA MET A 403 11.24 17.39 -1.09
C MET A 403 10.98 17.78 0.36
N ARG A 404 11.13 19.06 0.69
CA ARG A 404 10.80 19.57 2.02
C ARG A 404 9.35 19.24 2.38
N ASN A 405 8.41 19.59 1.49
CA ASN A 405 7.00 19.28 1.68
C ASN A 405 6.72 17.78 1.83
N ALA A 406 7.44 16.93 1.10
CA ALA A 406 7.33 15.48 1.23
C ALA A 406 7.81 15.00 2.62
N TYR A 407 8.94 15.51 3.11
CA TYR A 407 9.41 15.20 4.47
C TYR A 407 8.46 15.71 5.55
N GLU A 408 7.94 16.92 5.40
CA GLU A 408 6.96 17.46 6.36
C GLU A 408 5.69 16.61 6.42
N LYS A 409 5.18 16.16 5.29
CA LYS A 409 4.01 15.26 5.21
C LYS A 409 4.26 13.89 5.90
N ILE A 410 5.47 13.36 5.79
CA ILE A 410 5.84 12.13 6.48
C ILE A 410 5.93 12.40 7.98
N LEU A 411 6.65 13.43 8.40
CA LEU A 411 6.94 13.71 9.80
C LEU A 411 5.72 14.21 10.59
N ASN A 412 4.73 14.77 9.90
CA ASN A 412 3.48 15.22 10.53
C ASN A 412 2.43 14.11 10.72
N ASP A 413 2.69 12.90 10.21
CA ASP A 413 1.80 11.74 10.34
C ASP A 413 2.53 10.62 11.11
N PRO A 414 2.22 10.41 12.42
CA PRO A 414 2.88 9.41 13.25
C PRO A 414 2.82 7.98 12.69
N ALA A 415 1.73 7.62 12.02
CA ALA A 415 1.59 6.31 11.42
C ALA A 415 2.52 6.15 10.20
N ARG A 416 2.66 7.20 9.39
CA ARG A 416 3.56 7.19 8.22
C ARG A 416 5.02 7.16 8.62
N TYR A 417 5.45 8.07 9.50
CA TYR A 417 6.88 8.08 9.84
C TYR A 417 7.29 6.88 10.67
N GLY A 418 6.40 6.34 11.50
CA GLY A 418 6.65 5.09 12.22
C GLY A 418 7.02 3.93 11.30
N VAL A 419 6.42 3.86 10.10
CA VAL A 419 6.77 2.87 9.06
C VAL A 419 7.95 3.34 8.21
N ALA A 420 8.01 4.62 7.83
CA ALA A 420 9.06 5.18 6.98
C ALA A 420 10.47 5.08 7.60
N LEU A 421 10.56 5.08 8.94
CA LEU A 421 11.81 4.85 9.66
C LEU A 421 12.48 3.53 9.29
N SER A 422 11.71 2.49 8.89
CA SER A 422 12.24 1.19 8.46
C SER A 422 13.29 1.32 7.34
N GLU A 423 13.07 2.25 6.40
CA GLU A 423 14.00 2.47 5.29
C GLU A 423 15.33 3.06 5.76
N SER A 424 15.29 4.00 6.69
CA SER A 424 16.49 4.59 7.28
C SER A 424 17.20 3.64 8.22
N ILE A 425 16.46 2.84 8.99
CA ILE A 425 16.97 1.77 9.83
C ILE A 425 17.74 0.75 8.98
N ALA A 426 17.18 0.35 7.84
CA ALA A 426 17.81 -0.60 6.91
C ALA A 426 19.13 -0.08 6.33
N LYS A 427 19.25 1.25 6.12
CA LYS A 427 20.48 1.92 5.65
C LYS A 427 21.55 2.02 6.74
N GLY A 428 21.23 1.72 7.99
CA GLY A 428 22.17 1.68 9.12
C GLY A 428 21.72 2.44 10.36
N ASP A 429 21.01 3.55 10.21
CA ASP A 429 20.52 4.34 11.35
C ASP A 429 19.24 5.12 11.01
N TRP A 430 18.30 5.13 11.94
CA TRP A 430 17.03 5.83 11.78
C TRP A 430 17.17 7.35 11.62
N ARG A 431 18.22 7.96 12.19
CA ARG A 431 18.51 9.40 12.11
C ARG A 431 18.86 9.87 10.70
N LEU A 432 19.19 8.96 9.78
CA LEU A 432 19.40 9.27 8.37
C LEU A 432 18.18 9.93 7.72
N LEU A 433 16.96 9.67 8.22
CA LEU A 433 15.76 10.35 7.76
C LEU A 433 15.87 11.88 7.97
N PHE A 434 16.29 12.29 9.14
CA PHE A 434 16.43 13.69 9.52
C PHE A 434 17.67 14.35 8.85
N ILE A 435 18.76 13.61 8.79
CA ILE A 435 19.98 14.07 8.09
C ILE A 435 19.68 14.34 6.61
N ALA A 436 18.95 13.44 5.95
CA ALA A 436 18.57 13.62 4.55
C ALA A 436 17.65 14.83 4.36
N ARG A 437 16.65 15.00 5.26
CA ARG A 437 15.80 16.20 5.27
C ARG A 437 16.61 17.49 5.41
N ASP A 438 17.52 17.53 6.38
CA ASP A 438 18.29 18.75 6.66
C ASP A 438 19.24 19.09 5.52
N ARG A 439 19.79 18.08 4.85
CA ARG A 439 20.63 18.26 3.68
C ARG A 439 19.89 18.84 2.47
N VAL A 440 18.59 18.72 2.36
CA VAL A 440 17.81 19.33 1.27
C VAL A 440 18.10 20.85 1.16
N GLU A 441 18.19 21.53 2.30
CA GLU A 441 18.41 22.98 2.33
C GLU A 441 19.86 23.37 2.03
N THR A 442 20.81 22.51 2.36
CA THR A 442 22.25 22.81 2.24
C THR A 442 22.90 22.26 0.97
N THR A 443 22.21 21.35 0.24
CA THR A 443 22.71 20.80 -1.02
C THR A 443 22.78 21.91 -2.08
N THR A 444 23.93 22.15 -2.66
CA THR A 444 24.17 23.24 -3.61
C THR A 444 23.85 22.82 -5.06
N LEU A 445 23.81 23.81 -5.95
CA LEU A 445 23.66 23.55 -7.39
C LEU A 445 24.85 22.75 -7.93
N GLU A 446 26.06 23.07 -7.43
CA GLU A 446 27.29 22.36 -7.77
C GLU A 446 27.26 20.90 -7.33
N ASP A 447 26.65 20.60 -6.16
CA ASP A 447 26.48 19.22 -5.70
C ASP A 447 25.58 18.43 -6.64
N VAL A 448 24.45 19.03 -7.04
CA VAL A 448 23.50 18.38 -7.95
C VAL A 448 24.13 18.17 -9.32
N GLN A 449 24.85 19.15 -9.83
CA GLN A 449 25.56 19.05 -11.11
C GLN A 449 26.67 17.99 -11.05
N ARG A 450 27.43 17.96 -9.97
CA ARG A 450 28.51 16.99 -9.74
C ARG A 450 27.98 15.55 -9.70
N VAL A 451 26.90 15.30 -8.99
CA VAL A 451 26.32 13.94 -8.95
C VAL A 451 25.72 13.54 -10.29
N ALA A 452 25.12 14.48 -11.04
CA ALA A 452 24.67 14.23 -12.39
C ALA A 452 25.82 13.76 -13.30
N GLU A 453 26.93 14.47 -13.28
CA GLU A 453 28.10 14.16 -14.08
C GLU A 453 28.82 12.88 -13.64
N ASN A 454 28.79 12.57 -12.33
CA ASN A 454 29.46 11.38 -11.82
C ASN A 454 28.68 10.10 -12.05
N TYR A 455 27.36 10.12 -11.87
CA TYR A 455 26.55 8.92 -11.85
C TYR A 455 25.73 8.70 -13.13
N LEU A 456 25.20 9.76 -13.76
CA LEU A 456 24.37 9.63 -14.96
C LEU A 456 25.23 9.61 -16.22
N ARG A 457 26.14 8.66 -16.26
CA ARG A 457 27.06 8.46 -17.38
C ARG A 457 26.66 7.25 -18.20
N GLN A 458 26.92 7.36 -19.51
CA GLN A 458 26.71 6.27 -20.43
C GLN A 458 27.36 4.95 -19.98
N THR A 459 28.52 5.02 -19.29
CA THR A 459 29.23 3.84 -18.78
C THR A 459 28.61 3.18 -17.56
N ASN A 460 27.84 3.93 -16.80
CA ASN A 460 27.14 3.46 -15.60
C ASN A 460 25.69 3.06 -15.88
N ARG A 461 25.32 2.95 -17.15
CA ARG A 461 23.95 2.80 -17.61
C ARG A 461 23.59 1.35 -17.89
N THR A 462 22.44 0.95 -17.41
CA THR A 462 21.72 -0.25 -17.85
C THR A 462 20.41 0.19 -18.50
N VAL A 463 20.25 -0.05 -19.80
CA VAL A 463 19.00 0.24 -20.52
C VAL A 463 18.19 -1.01 -20.65
N GLY A 464 16.93 -0.91 -20.35
CA GLY A 464 15.95 -1.97 -20.56
C GLY A 464 14.85 -1.48 -21.48
N GLU A 465 14.49 -2.29 -22.44
CA GLU A 465 13.33 -2.07 -23.29
C GLU A 465 12.33 -3.18 -23.14
N PHE A 466 11.11 -2.82 -22.93
CA PHE A 466 9.98 -3.72 -23.04
C PHE A 466 9.30 -3.41 -24.37
N LEU A 467 9.45 -4.33 -25.28
CA LEU A 467 8.82 -4.19 -26.58
C LEU A 467 7.61 -5.10 -26.67
N PRO A 468 6.76 -4.63 -26.96
CA PRO A 468 6.36 -5.22 -28.13
C PRO A 468 7.51 -4.95 -29.09
N GLY A 469 11.39 -3.85 -28.42
CA GLY A 469 13.02 -3.49 -28.60
C GLY A 469 14.23 -2.87 -28.26
N ASP A 470 20.22 -0.24 -27.04
CA ASP A 470 21.88 -0.13 -26.97
C ASP A 470 22.95 0.82 -26.22
N LYS A 471 25.31 2.31 -25.00
CA LYS A 471 26.74 2.10 -24.62
C LYS A 471 27.56 3.21 -23.93
N PRO A 472 28.82 3.02 -23.26
CA PRO A 472 29.25 3.38 -21.90
C PRO A 472 30.41 4.41 -21.71
N GLN A 473 30.60 4.88 -20.45
CA GLN A 473 31.75 5.44 -19.68
C GLN A 473 31.54 5.19 -18.18
N LEU A 474 32.63 4.94 -17.42
CA LEU A 474 32.56 4.44 -16.04
C LEU A 474 32.27 5.57 -15.05
N ALA A 475 31.41 5.30 -14.06
CA ALA A 475 31.25 6.11 -12.86
C ALA A 475 31.94 5.44 -11.65
N THR A 476 32.62 6.19 -10.82
CA THR A 476 33.13 5.68 -9.55
C THR A 476 32.04 5.81 -8.50
N ILE A 477 31.64 4.70 -7.91
CA ILE A 477 30.64 4.70 -6.85
C ILE A 477 31.34 4.62 -5.49
N PRO A 478 31.12 5.58 -4.57
CA PRO A 478 31.80 5.61 -3.29
C PRO A 478 31.31 4.50 -2.35
N GLN A 479 32.17 4.15 -1.40
CA GLN A 479 31.83 3.23 -0.31
C GLN A 479 30.84 3.88 0.67
N SER A 480 30.12 3.05 1.44
CA SER A 480 29.26 3.53 2.51
C SER A 480 30.08 4.28 3.55
N PRO A 481 29.69 5.48 3.99
CA PRO A 481 30.39 6.18 5.06
C PRO A 481 30.19 5.45 6.41
N ASP A 482 31.04 5.81 7.39
CA ASP A 482 30.80 5.42 8.78
C ASP A 482 29.54 6.13 9.30
N VAL A 483 28.42 5.39 9.34
CA VAL A 483 27.13 5.93 9.78
C VAL A 483 27.18 6.35 11.25
N ALA A 484 27.93 5.62 12.08
CA ALA A 484 28.07 5.97 13.50
C ALA A 484 28.78 7.32 13.69
N ALA A 485 29.76 7.62 12.85
CA ALA A 485 30.39 8.95 12.83
C ALA A 485 29.44 10.05 12.35
N LEU A 486 28.63 9.76 11.31
CA LEU A 486 27.66 10.73 10.77
C LEU A 486 26.59 11.18 11.76
N VAL A 487 26.15 10.28 12.63
CA VAL A 487 25.04 10.55 13.55
C VAL A 487 25.49 10.89 14.98
N ARG A 488 26.78 10.75 15.29
CA ARG A 488 27.32 10.88 16.66
C ARG A 488 26.91 12.18 17.36
N ASP A 489 27.03 13.30 16.66
CA ASP A 489 26.77 14.62 17.20
C ASP A 489 25.49 15.26 16.64
N TYR A 490 24.66 14.46 15.95
CA TYR A 490 23.44 14.96 15.35
C TYR A 490 22.33 15.08 16.39
N ALA A 491 21.94 16.30 16.71
CA ALA A 491 20.90 16.61 17.71
C ALA A 491 19.49 16.78 17.12
N GLY A 492 19.36 16.93 15.80
CA GLY A 492 18.09 17.22 15.14
C GLY A 492 17.59 18.64 15.31
N LYS A 493 16.39 18.91 14.88
CA LYS A 493 15.67 20.19 15.10
C LYS A 493 14.82 20.13 16.36
N ALA A 494 14.33 21.27 16.81
CA ALA A 494 13.39 21.34 17.93
C ALA A 494 12.12 20.51 17.63
N VAL A 495 11.64 19.81 18.65
CA VAL A 495 10.40 19.04 18.54
C VAL A 495 9.23 19.99 18.34
N ALA A 496 8.33 19.67 17.40
CA ALA A 496 7.07 20.38 17.27
C ALA A 496 6.26 20.32 18.58
N GLN A 497 5.56 21.39 18.92
CA GLN A 497 4.73 21.42 20.11
C GLN A 497 3.69 20.31 20.09
N ALA A 498 3.42 19.72 21.26
CA ALA A 498 2.34 18.76 21.43
C ALA A 498 1.00 19.42 21.11
N VAL A 499 0.15 18.72 20.40
CA VAL A 499 -1.18 19.16 20.00
C VAL A 499 -2.21 18.40 20.84
N PRO A 500 -3.23 19.09 21.41
CA PRO A 500 -4.29 18.40 22.13
C PRO A 500 -5.02 17.37 21.25
N THR A 501 -5.29 16.19 21.79
CA THR A 501 -6.06 15.15 21.11
C THR A 501 -7.50 15.60 20.90
N PHE A 502 -7.98 15.49 19.65
CA PHE A 502 -9.37 15.76 19.30
C PHE A 502 -10.19 14.47 19.41
N ASP A 503 -11.31 14.50 20.13
CA ASP A 503 -12.24 13.37 20.23
C ASP A 503 -12.96 13.14 18.89
N PRO A 504 -12.74 11.99 18.20
CA PRO A 504 -13.35 11.69 16.91
C PRO A 504 -14.78 11.12 17.01
N SER A 505 -15.43 11.24 18.18
CA SER A 505 -16.82 10.80 18.33
C SER A 505 -17.76 11.64 17.45
N PRO A 506 -18.81 11.05 16.87
CA PRO A 506 -19.78 11.76 16.05
C PRO A 506 -20.37 13.00 16.74
N ALA A 507 -20.71 12.89 18.02
CA ALA A 507 -21.29 13.98 18.78
C ALA A 507 -20.31 15.15 18.95
N ASN A 508 -19.03 14.87 19.23
CA ASN A 508 -18.02 15.89 19.37
C ASN A 508 -17.71 16.59 18.04
N ILE A 509 -17.65 15.83 16.95
CA ILE A 509 -17.47 16.39 15.59
C ILE A 509 -18.63 17.34 15.27
N ASP A 510 -19.88 16.94 15.49
CA ASP A 510 -21.05 17.80 15.23
C ASP A 510 -21.05 19.06 16.11
N ALA A 511 -20.68 18.94 17.37
CA ALA A 511 -20.62 20.07 18.31
C ALA A 511 -19.57 21.13 17.90
N HIS A 512 -18.50 20.72 17.22
CA HIS A 512 -17.42 21.61 16.79
C HIS A 512 -17.48 21.98 15.30
N THR A 513 -18.41 21.42 14.52
CA THR A 513 -18.59 21.74 13.10
C THR A 513 -19.54 22.92 12.93
N VAL A 514 -19.02 24.04 12.45
CA VAL A 514 -19.84 25.17 12.03
C VAL A 514 -20.41 24.90 10.65
N ARG A 515 -21.74 24.92 10.55
CA ARG A 515 -22.46 24.77 9.27
C ARG A 515 -23.09 26.07 8.85
N GLN A 516 -22.94 26.43 7.60
CA GLN A 516 -23.47 27.67 7.04
C GLN A 516 -23.87 27.47 5.58
N THR A 517 -24.97 28.07 5.15
CA THR A 517 -25.34 28.17 3.73
C THR A 517 -25.10 29.61 3.27
N LEU A 518 -24.35 29.79 2.21
CA LEU A 518 -24.07 31.09 1.62
C LEU A 518 -25.28 31.60 0.79
N PRO A 519 -25.38 32.90 0.53
CA PRO A 519 -26.50 33.47 -0.22
C PRO A 519 -26.68 32.91 -1.64
N ASN A 520 -25.65 32.37 -2.24
CA ASN A 520 -25.76 31.70 -3.54
C ASN A 520 -26.26 30.24 -3.45
N GLY A 521 -26.36 29.66 -2.27
CA GLY A 521 -26.75 28.26 -2.06
C GLY A 521 -25.60 27.30 -1.67
N MET A 522 -24.35 27.75 -1.77
CA MET A 522 -23.19 26.94 -1.36
C MET A 522 -23.25 26.60 0.14
N GLU A 523 -23.04 25.34 0.48
CA GLU A 523 -23.06 24.86 1.86
C GLU A 523 -21.65 24.62 2.37
N LEU A 524 -21.42 25.06 3.61
CA LEU A 524 -20.12 24.95 4.30
C LEU A 524 -20.23 24.08 5.54
N ALA A 525 -19.22 23.24 5.78
CA ALA A 525 -18.98 22.55 7.06
C ALA A 525 -17.53 22.80 7.49
N LEU A 526 -17.35 23.59 8.52
CA LEU A 526 -16.04 24.06 8.99
C LEU A 526 -15.76 23.48 10.37
N LEU A 527 -14.82 22.55 10.46
CA LEU A 527 -14.38 21.91 11.71
C LEU A 527 -12.96 22.39 12.03
N SER A 528 -12.90 23.45 12.84
CA SER A 528 -11.62 23.98 13.34
C SER A 528 -11.15 23.18 14.56
N LYS A 529 -9.95 22.64 14.49
CA LYS A 529 -9.29 21.91 15.57
C LYS A 529 -7.77 22.01 15.44
N PRO A 530 -7.01 22.01 16.54
CA PRO A 530 -5.56 21.97 16.45
C PRO A 530 -5.08 20.70 15.72
N THR A 531 -4.08 20.86 14.87
CA THR A 531 -3.43 19.75 14.18
C THR A 531 -1.91 19.92 14.21
N ARG A 532 -1.18 18.81 14.18
CA ARG A 532 0.27 18.85 14.08
C ARG A 532 0.68 19.54 12.78
N GLY A 533 1.59 20.51 12.88
CA GLY A 533 2.06 21.29 11.73
C GLY A 533 0.99 22.24 11.18
N GLU A 534 -0.07 22.54 11.93
CA GLU A 534 -1.18 23.43 11.53
C GLU A 534 -1.83 22.97 10.20
N ALA A 535 -1.93 21.64 9.99
CA ALA A 535 -2.47 21.06 8.77
C ALA A 535 -3.98 21.36 8.64
N VAL A 536 -4.39 21.62 7.40
CA VAL A 536 -5.78 21.89 7.01
C VAL A 536 -6.13 21.03 5.80
N ASN A 537 -7.23 20.31 5.87
CA ASN A 537 -7.76 19.46 4.82
C ASN A 537 -9.12 19.98 4.35
N GLY A 538 -9.36 19.97 3.04
CA GLY A 538 -10.66 20.37 2.51
C GLY A 538 -11.15 19.50 1.37
N THR A 539 -12.46 19.42 1.24
CA THR A 539 -13.16 18.77 0.14
C THR A 539 -14.26 19.70 -0.37
N LEU A 540 -14.14 20.14 -1.62
CA LEU A 540 -15.16 20.88 -2.36
C LEU A 540 -15.79 19.94 -3.39
N VAL A 541 -17.11 19.91 -3.43
CA VAL A 541 -17.89 19.19 -4.44
C VAL A 541 -18.80 20.18 -5.15
N LEU A 542 -18.75 20.21 -6.48
CA LEU A 542 -19.72 20.89 -7.32
C LEU A 542 -20.63 19.84 -7.97
N HIS A 543 -21.92 20.07 -7.95
CA HIS A 543 -22.91 19.25 -8.65
C HIS A 543 -23.34 19.97 -9.93
N LEU A 544 -23.38 19.25 -11.05
CA LEU A 544 -23.44 19.83 -12.39
C LEU A 544 -24.68 19.32 -13.15
N GLY A 545 -25.42 20.23 -13.78
CA GLY A 545 -26.45 19.95 -14.78
C GLY A 545 -27.58 19.00 -14.31
N ASN A 546 -28.22 18.39 -15.28
CA ASN A 546 -29.31 17.41 -15.09
C ASN A 546 -29.30 16.37 -16.21
N THR A 547 -30.16 15.37 -16.13
CA THR A 547 -30.22 14.26 -17.11
C THR A 547 -30.32 14.74 -18.57
N GLN A 548 -31.08 15.79 -18.83
CA GLN A 548 -31.27 16.31 -20.17
C GLN A 548 -30.07 17.12 -20.66
N SER A 549 -29.57 18.05 -19.82
CA SER A 549 -28.49 18.97 -20.19
C SER A 549 -27.13 18.27 -20.30
N LEU A 550 -26.95 17.10 -19.66
CA LEU A 550 -25.70 16.32 -19.66
C LEU A 550 -25.66 15.27 -20.77
N GLN A 551 -26.67 15.15 -21.61
CA GLN A 551 -26.65 14.17 -22.71
C GLN A 551 -25.46 14.40 -23.64
N GLY A 552 -24.72 13.32 -23.94
CA GLY A 552 -23.53 13.35 -24.81
C GLY A 552 -22.31 14.05 -24.21
N LYS A 553 -22.34 14.49 -22.93
CA LYS A 553 -21.28 15.33 -22.35
C LYS A 553 -20.32 14.59 -21.41
N THR A 554 -20.40 13.26 -21.33
CA THR A 554 -19.58 12.48 -20.39
C THR A 554 -18.08 12.67 -20.60
N ALA A 555 -17.57 12.55 -21.82
CA ALA A 555 -16.17 12.77 -22.15
C ALA A 555 -15.77 14.25 -22.00
N ILE A 556 -16.66 15.17 -22.36
CA ILE A 556 -16.43 16.62 -22.23
C ILE A 556 -16.25 16.97 -20.75
N GLY A 557 -17.14 16.53 -19.87
CA GLY A 557 -17.07 16.82 -18.45
C GLY A 557 -15.80 16.26 -17.79
N SER A 558 -15.41 15.04 -18.14
CA SER A 558 -14.19 14.43 -17.62
C SER A 558 -12.92 15.16 -18.06
N LEU A 559 -12.83 15.54 -19.35
CA LEU A 559 -11.69 16.31 -19.85
C LEU A 559 -11.70 17.74 -19.32
N THR A 560 -12.88 18.37 -19.15
CA THR A 560 -12.96 19.70 -18.52
C THR A 560 -12.37 19.68 -17.12
N ALA A 561 -12.76 18.72 -16.29
CA ALA A 561 -12.22 18.55 -14.94
C ALA A 561 -10.70 18.33 -14.95
N GLY A 562 -10.18 17.48 -15.84
CA GLY A 562 -8.76 17.20 -15.97
C GLY A 562 -7.93 18.33 -16.59
N MET A 563 -8.58 19.37 -17.08
CA MET A 563 -7.92 20.55 -17.69
C MET A 563 -7.86 21.78 -16.78
N LEU A 564 -8.55 21.79 -15.65
CA LEU A 564 -8.69 22.98 -14.79
C LEU A 564 -7.35 23.50 -14.27
N ASP A 565 -6.45 22.62 -13.87
CA ASP A 565 -5.12 22.94 -13.37
C ASP A 565 -4.02 22.99 -14.45
N ARG A 566 -4.42 22.81 -15.74
CA ARG A 566 -3.48 22.84 -16.87
C ARG A 566 -3.33 24.21 -17.50
N GLY A 567 -3.87 25.23 -16.86
CA GLY A 567 -3.78 26.64 -17.24
C GLY A 567 -5.00 27.40 -16.72
N ALA A 568 -4.78 28.44 -15.92
CA ALA A 568 -5.85 29.23 -15.33
C ALA A 568 -5.41 30.69 -15.11
N GLY A 569 -6.27 31.66 -15.45
CA GLY A 569 -5.93 33.08 -15.40
C GLY A 569 -4.72 33.37 -16.27
N VAL A 570 -3.66 33.83 -15.65
CA VAL A 570 -2.37 34.10 -16.30
C VAL A 570 -1.33 32.98 -16.08
N PHE A 571 -1.69 31.92 -15.37
CA PHE A 571 -0.76 30.88 -14.96
C PHE A 571 -0.81 29.69 -15.91
N SER A 572 0.37 29.21 -16.30
CA SER A 572 0.56 27.94 -16.97
C SER A 572 0.39 26.76 -15.99
N ARG A 573 0.29 25.54 -16.50
CA ARG A 573 0.26 24.29 -15.71
C ARG A 573 1.43 24.23 -14.71
N GLN A 574 2.65 24.52 -15.18
CA GLN A 574 3.84 24.51 -14.32
C GLN A 574 3.72 25.55 -13.20
N GLN A 575 3.32 26.78 -13.54
CA GLN A 575 3.17 27.85 -12.53
C GLN A 575 2.09 27.54 -11.50
N ILE A 576 1.01 26.86 -11.89
CA ILE A 576 -0.03 26.40 -10.95
C ILE A 576 0.58 25.36 -10.00
N ALA A 577 1.30 24.38 -10.54
CA ALA A 577 1.95 23.35 -9.73
C ALA A 577 2.99 23.96 -8.76
N ASP A 578 3.85 24.84 -9.23
CA ASP A 578 4.84 25.54 -8.39
C ASP A 578 4.17 26.35 -7.26
N ARG A 579 3.01 26.96 -7.55
CA ARG A 579 2.24 27.69 -6.54
C ARG A 579 1.61 26.75 -5.51
N PHE A 580 1.07 25.61 -5.92
CA PHE A 580 0.58 24.61 -4.97
C PHE A 580 1.72 24.14 -4.04
N GLU A 581 2.91 23.88 -4.59
CA GLU A 581 4.06 23.51 -3.78
C GLU A 581 4.53 24.63 -2.84
N ALA A 582 4.58 25.89 -3.31
CA ALA A 582 4.92 27.04 -2.47
C ALA A 582 3.94 27.25 -1.31
N LEU A 583 2.66 26.90 -1.53
CA LEU A 583 1.60 26.93 -0.53
C LEU A 583 1.56 25.65 0.30
N LYS A 584 2.54 24.74 0.18
CA LYS A 584 2.54 23.42 0.80
C LYS A 584 1.23 22.66 0.57
N ALA A 585 0.61 22.89 -0.57
CA ALA A 585 -0.69 22.35 -0.88
C ALA A 585 -0.58 21.08 -1.72
N ASN A 586 -1.34 20.07 -1.32
CA ASN A 586 -1.62 18.91 -2.14
C ASN A 586 -3.05 19.02 -2.66
N VAL A 587 -3.20 19.29 -3.93
CA VAL A 587 -4.52 19.48 -4.55
C VAL A 587 -4.80 18.38 -5.55
N SER A 588 -5.97 17.78 -5.45
CA SER A 588 -6.48 16.78 -6.38
C SER A 588 -7.82 17.24 -6.95
N ILE A 589 -7.87 17.41 -8.24
CA ILE A 589 -9.08 17.79 -8.99
C ILE A 589 -9.51 16.59 -9.82
N SER A 590 -10.74 16.14 -9.64
CA SER A 590 -11.31 15.02 -10.40
C SER A 590 -12.79 15.26 -10.65
N GLY A 591 -13.29 14.83 -11.80
CA GLY A 591 -14.69 15.04 -12.11
C GLY A 591 -15.21 14.20 -13.25
N SER A 592 -16.52 14.26 -13.40
CA SER A 592 -17.32 13.71 -14.51
C SER A 592 -18.21 14.82 -15.06
N SER A 593 -19.12 14.48 -15.96
CA SER A 593 -20.15 15.44 -16.40
C SER A 593 -21.12 15.86 -15.29
N GLU A 594 -21.32 15.01 -14.25
CA GLU A 594 -22.30 15.26 -13.19
C GLU A 594 -21.72 15.94 -11.97
N ARG A 595 -20.40 15.82 -11.74
CA ARG A 595 -19.78 16.26 -10.50
C ARG A 595 -18.30 16.57 -10.65
N LEU A 596 -17.85 17.66 -10.02
CA LEU A 596 -16.44 17.94 -9.75
C LEU A 596 -16.15 17.73 -8.28
N THR A 597 -15.00 17.14 -7.97
CA THR A 597 -14.49 17.03 -6.59
C THR A 597 -13.08 17.59 -6.56
N VAL A 598 -12.86 18.55 -5.66
CA VAL A 598 -11.54 19.10 -5.34
C VAL A 598 -11.21 18.71 -3.90
N ARG A 599 -10.10 18.02 -3.71
CA ARG A 599 -9.54 17.76 -2.38
C ARG A 599 -8.25 18.52 -2.23
N PHE A 600 -8.03 19.10 -1.08
CA PHE A 600 -6.79 19.79 -0.79
C PHE A 600 -6.33 19.56 0.64
N GLU A 601 -5.03 19.60 0.80
CA GLU A 601 -4.33 19.61 2.09
C GLU A 601 -3.34 20.78 2.04
N THR A 602 -3.25 21.59 3.10
CA THR A 602 -2.28 22.66 3.26
C THR A 602 -2.06 22.97 4.74
N HIS A 603 -1.39 24.07 5.06
CA HIS A 603 -1.22 24.56 6.43
C HIS A 603 -2.01 25.85 6.64
N ARG A 604 -2.37 26.15 7.91
CA ARG A 604 -3.14 27.34 8.30
C ARG A 604 -2.68 28.62 7.58
N ALA A 605 -1.37 28.88 7.61
CA ALA A 605 -0.78 30.10 7.07
C ALA A 605 -1.02 30.27 5.55
N TYR A 606 -1.22 29.18 4.81
CA TYR A 606 -1.37 29.17 3.37
C TYR A 606 -2.79 28.94 2.89
N LEU A 607 -3.72 28.63 3.80
CA LEU A 607 -5.12 28.37 3.42
C LEU A 607 -5.75 29.54 2.66
N PRO A 608 -5.57 30.82 3.07
CA PRO A 608 -6.15 31.94 2.34
C PRO A 608 -5.69 32.03 0.88
N ASP A 609 -4.38 31.92 0.66
CA ASP A 609 -3.78 32.02 -0.66
C ASP A 609 -4.13 30.79 -1.53
N LEU A 610 -4.26 29.60 -0.90
CA LEU A 610 -4.73 28.40 -1.60
C LEU A 610 -6.18 28.56 -2.07
N LEU A 611 -7.07 29.09 -1.25
CA LEU A 611 -8.47 29.32 -1.65
C LEU A 611 -8.57 30.31 -2.83
N ASP A 612 -7.73 31.35 -2.86
CA ASP A 612 -7.69 32.28 -4.01
C ASP A 612 -7.13 31.62 -5.27
N LEU A 613 -6.09 30.78 -5.13
CA LEU A 613 -5.56 30.01 -6.25
C LEU A 613 -6.59 28.99 -6.78
N LEU A 614 -7.31 28.32 -5.88
CA LEU A 614 -8.41 27.41 -6.25
C LEU A 614 -9.53 28.18 -6.97
N ARG A 615 -9.89 29.37 -6.50
CA ARG A 615 -10.82 30.25 -7.23
C ARG A 615 -10.33 30.50 -8.66
N THR A 616 -9.06 30.81 -8.82
CA THR A 616 -8.49 31.09 -10.16
C THR A 616 -8.55 29.83 -11.04
N VAL A 617 -8.15 28.68 -10.51
CA VAL A 617 -8.15 27.39 -11.23
C VAL A 617 -9.58 26.96 -11.61
N LEU A 618 -10.54 27.17 -10.70
CA LEU A 618 -11.92 26.71 -10.91
C LEU A 618 -12.76 27.67 -11.74
N ARG A 619 -12.55 28.97 -11.63
CA ARG A 619 -13.39 29.96 -12.28
C ARG A 619 -12.80 30.54 -13.57
N MET A 620 -11.47 30.43 -13.76
CA MET A 620 -10.77 31.10 -14.88
C MET A 620 -9.85 30.13 -15.65
N PRO A 621 -10.27 28.88 -15.92
CA PRO A 621 -9.44 27.95 -16.69
C PRO A 621 -9.30 28.46 -18.13
N THR A 622 -8.13 28.34 -18.71
CA THR A 622 -7.83 28.83 -20.06
C THR A 622 -7.95 27.75 -21.13
N PHE A 623 -7.93 26.49 -20.71
CA PHE A 623 -8.00 25.29 -21.56
C PHE A 623 -7.01 25.36 -22.75
N PRO A 624 -5.70 25.43 -22.53
CA PRO A 624 -4.73 25.49 -23.61
C PRO A 624 -4.85 24.28 -24.55
N SER A 625 -4.88 24.51 -25.85
CA SER A 625 -5.07 23.44 -26.84
C SER A 625 -3.97 22.36 -26.77
N ALA A 626 -2.72 22.77 -26.53
CA ALA A 626 -1.59 21.84 -26.38
C ALA A 626 -1.78 20.90 -25.18
N GLU A 627 -2.24 21.44 -24.05
CA GLU A 627 -2.52 20.64 -22.84
C GLU A 627 -3.72 19.70 -23.06
N LEU A 628 -4.76 20.16 -23.80
CA LEU A 628 -5.88 19.29 -24.16
C LEU A 628 -5.44 18.12 -25.02
N GLU A 629 -4.57 18.35 -26.01
CA GLU A 629 -4.05 17.26 -26.83
C GLU A 629 -3.19 16.27 -26.02
N THR A 630 -2.40 16.79 -25.10
CA THR A 630 -1.61 15.95 -24.18
C THR A 630 -2.50 15.12 -23.29
N LEU A 631 -3.51 15.72 -22.66
CA LEU A 631 -4.48 15.00 -21.81
C LEU A 631 -5.30 13.99 -22.62
N ARG A 632 -5.74 14.35 -23.80
CA ARG A 632 -6.49 13.46 -24.71
C ARG A 632 -5.65 12.24 -25.08
N ALA A 633 -4.41 12.45 -25.52
CA ALA A 633 -3.50 11.36 -25.88
C ALA A 633 -3.26 10.42 -24.71
N SER A 634 -3.01 10.96 -23.52
CA SER A 634 -2.85 10.18 -22.30
C SER A 634 -4.12 9.42 -21.92
N SER A 635 -5.29 10.05 -22.02
CA SER A 635 -6.57 9.41 -21.71
C SER A 635 -6.90 8.27 -22.68
N ILE A 636 -6.65 8.46 -23.98
CA ILE A 636 -6.84 7.41 -25.00
C ILE A 636 -5.88 6.25 -24.75
N ALA A 637 -4.60 6.53 -24.50
CA ALA A 637 -3.62 5.47 -24.16
C ALA A 637 -4.04 4.71 -22.90
N GLY A 638 -4.59 5.42 -21.91
CA GLY A 638 -5.15 4.81 -20.70
C GLY A 638 -6.31 3.86 -21.00
N VAL A 639 -7.26 4.26 -21.86
CA VAL A 639 -8.38 3.41 -22.30
C VAL A 639 -7.89 2.22 -23.11
N ASP A 640 -6.96 2.44 -24.05
CA ASP A 640 -6.40 1.37 -24.88
C ASP A 640 -5.63 0.33 -24.05
N SER A 641 -4.90 0.77 -23.02
CA SER A 641 -4.22 -0.16 -22.10
C SER A 641 -5.19 -1.06 -21.33
N GLN A 642 -6.42 -0.61 -21.12
CA GLN A 642 -7.46 -1.36 -20.40
C GLN A 642 -8.11 -2.46 -21.24
N ARG A 643 -8.05 -2.39 -22.57
CA ARG A 643 -8.72 -3.32 -23.49
C ARG A 643 -8.35 -4.79 -23.28
N ARG A 644 -7.17 -5.06 -22.74
CA ARG A 644 -6.65 -6.40 -22.48
C ARG A 644 -6.35 -6.65 -21.00
N GLN A 645 -6.88 -5.81 -20.13
CA GLN A 645 -6.70 -5.99 -18.69
C GLN A 645 -7.93 -6.69 -18.09
N PRO A 646 -7.78 -7.86 -17.48
CA PRO A 646 -8.87 -8.56 -16.82
C PRO A 646 -9.65 -7.68 -15.83
N ASN A 647 -8.92 -6.84 -15.07
CA ASN A 647 -9.48 -5.89 -14.09
C ASN A 647 -10.34 -4.77 -14.73
N ALA A 648 -10.23 -4.52 -16.02
CA ALA A 648 -11.02 -3.52 -16.71
C ALA A 648 -12.17 -4.14 -17.51
N LEU A 649 -11.91 -5.30 -18.13
CA LEU A 649 -12.91 -5.99 -18.95
C LEU A 649 -14.09 -6.50 -18.13
N ALA A 650 -13.83 -7.13 -16.98
CA ALA A 650 -14.89 -7.68 -16.14
C ALA A 650 -15.84 -6.58 -15.61
N PRO A 651 -15.38 -5.46 -15.03
CA PRO A 651 -16.29 -4.37 -14.64
C PRO A 651 -17.04 -3.74 -15.80
N ASN A 652 -16.38 -3.56 -16.97
CA ASN A 652 -17.04 -2.99 -18.14
C ASN A 652 -18.18 -3.88 -18.65
N ALA A 653 -17.95 -5.19 -18.74
CA ALA A 653 -18.98 -6.14 -19.13
C ALA A 653 -20.17 -6.13 -18.16
N LEU A 654 -19.93 -6.17 -16.86
CA LEU A 654 -20.98 -6.10 -15.84
C LEU A 654 -21.69 -4.75 -15.82
N GLY A 655 -20.98 -3.65 -16.04
CA GLY A 655 -21.56 -2.30 -16.08
C GLY A 655 -22.45 -2.07 -17.29
N ARG A 656 -22.20 -2.80 -18.38
CA ARG A 656 -23.00 -2.74 -19.61
C ARG A 656 -24.20 -3.68 -19.58
N HIS A 657 -24.04 -4.81 -18.88
CA HIS A 657 -25.13 -5.76 -18.74
C HIS A 657 -26.28 -5.17 -17.92
N GLY A 658 -27.47 -5.17 -18.51
CA GLY A 658 -28.65 -4.61 -17.86
C GLY A 658 -28.68 -3.07 -17.76
N ASN A 659 -27.75 -2.37 -18.40
CA ASN A 659 -27.78 -0.91 -18.49
C ASN A 659 -28.82 -0.51 -19.57
N PRO A 660 -29.96 0.11 -19.19
CA PRO A 660 -31.02 0.39 -20.12
C PRO A 660 -30.88 1.75 -20.83
N TYR A 661 -29.86 2.51 -20.50
CA TYR A 661 -29.72 3.88 -20.92
C TYR A 661 -29.11 3.98 -22.33
N PRO A 662 -29.58 4.92 -23.18
CA PRO A 662 -29.01 5.18 -24.50
C PRO A 662 -27.60 5.79 -24.37
N ALA A 663 -26.81 5.75 -25.43
CA ALA A 663 -25.41 6.15 -25.45
C ALA A 663 -25.15 7.61 -25.03
N GLU A 664 -26.11 8.49 -25.24
CA GLU A 664 -26.04 9.90 -24.87
C GLU A 664 -26.31 10.15 -23.38
N ASP A 665 -27.01 9.23 -22.71
CA ASP A 665 -27.37 9.39 -21.30
C ASP A 665 -26.13 9.35 -20.39
N PRO A 666 -26.00 10.27 -19.40
CA PRO A 666 -24.86 10.28 -18.50
C PRO A 666 -24.68 9.00 -17.67
N ARG A 667 -25.69 8.14 -17.57
CA ARG A 667 -25.67 6.85 -16.88
C ARG A 667 -25.22 5.68 -17.76
N TYR A 668 -25.05 5.91 -19.06
CA TYR A 668 -24.59 4.89 -20.00
C TYR A 668 -23.16 4.40 -19.69
N THR A 669 -22.92 3.12 -19.85
CA THR A 669 -21.58 2.53 -19.74
C THR A 669 -21.04 2.23 -21.13
N PRO A 670 -20.09 3.04 -21.65
CA PRO A 670 -19.57 2.89 -23.02
C PRO A 670 -18.63 1.68 -23.13
N THR A 671 -18.48 1.19 -24.36
CA THR A 671 -17.36 0.32 -24.74
C THR A 671 -16.06 1.12 -24.73
N PHE A 672 -14.93 0.44 -24.79
CA PHE A 672 -13.62 1.10 -24.93
C PHE A 672 -13.51 1.86 -26.25
N ASP A 673 -14.12 1.33 -27.33
CA ASP A 673 -14.13 2.01 -28.64
C ASP A 673 -14.96 3.30 -28.63
N GLU A 674 -16.14 3.25 -28.05
CA GLU A 674 -17.01 4.43 -27.85
C GLU A 674 -16.33 5.48 -26.96
N SER A 675 -15.62 5.03 -25.91
CA SER A 675 -14.85 5.92 -25.03
C SER A 675 -13.73 6.63 -25.77
N VAL A 676 -12.96 5.91 -26.60
CA VAL A 676 -11.91 6.48 -27.45
C VAL A 676 -12.50 7.43 -28.51
N ALA A 677 -13.59 7.04 -29.13
CA ALA A 677 -14.28 7.88 -30.12
C ALA A 677 -14.78 9.19 -29.50
N SER A 678 -15.40 9.12 -28.32
CA SER A 678 -15.88 10.27 -27.58
C SER A 678 -14.75 11.20 -27.18
N LEU A 679 -13.62 10.67 -26.66
CA LEU A 679 -12.44 11.46 -26.29
C LEU A 679 -11.82 12.19 -27.50
N ARG A 680 -11.79 11.55 -28.66
CA ARG A 680 -11.30 12.16 -29.90
C ARG A 680 -12.17 13.31 -30.39
N GLY A 681 -13.45 13.22 -30.16
CA GLY A 681 -14.42 14.21 -30.61
C GLY A 681 -14.43 15.52 -29.84
N VAL A 682 -13.91 15.55 -28.61
CA VAL A 682 -13.97 16.74 -27.76
C VAL A 682 -13.05 17.85 -28.26
N THR A 683 -13.56 19.06 -28.34
CA THR A 683 -12.81 20.25 -28.74
C THR A 683 -12.57 21.21 -27.59
N GLN A 684 -11.65 22.13 -27.71
CA GLN A 684 -11.43 23.20 -26.74
C GLN A 684 -12.69 24.07 -26.53
N ALA A 685 -13.47 24.27 -27.59
CA ALA A 685 -14.74 25.00 -27.51
C ALA A 685 -15.75 24.31 -26.61
N ASP A 686 -15.86 22.97 -26.74
CA ASP A 686 -16.74 22.16 -25.88
C ASP A 686 -16.37 22.28 -24.39
N LEU A 687 -15.06 22.30 -24.06
CA LEU A 687 -14.63 22.48 -22.68
C LEU A 687 -14.98 23.86 -22.12
N ARG A 688 -14.79 24.90 -22.92
CA ARG A 688 -15.14 26.27 -22.52
C ARG A 688 -16.65 26.44 -22.35
N GLU A 689 -17.42 25.90 -23.28
CA GLU A 689 -18.87 25.90 -23.20
C GLU A 689 -19.39 25.12 -21.99
N PHE A 690 -18.86 23.90 -21.77
CA PHE A 690 -19.25 23.09 -20.65
C PHE A 690 -18.92 23.80 -19.32
N HIS A 691 -17.73 24.35 -19.19
CA HIS A 691 -17.35 25.11 -18.01
C HIS A 691 -18.25 26.31 -17.78
N ALA A 692 -18.52 27.11 -18.81
CA ALA A 692 -19.36 28.32 -18.73
C ALA A 692 -20.82 27.99 -18.35
N GLN A 693 -21.36 26.88 -18.84
CA GLN A 693 -22.73 26.48 -18.58
C GLN A 693 -22.94 25.83 -17.21
N PHE A 694 -22.03 24.93 -16.80
CA PHE A 694 -22.30 24.00 -15.70
C PHE A 694 -21.53 24.30 -14.43
N TYR A 695 -20.42 25.04 -14.49
CA TYR A 695 -19.62 25.28 -13.30
C TYR A 695 -20.15 26.46 -12.50
N GLY A 696 -20.44 26.24 -11.25
CA GLY A 696 -20.96 27.22 -10.30
C GLY A 696 -20.86 26.66 -8.87
N ALA A 697 -21.00 27.53 -7.90
CA ALA A 697 -20.96 27.14 -6.48
C ALA A 697 -22.36 27.09 -5.83
N ASP A 698 -23.42 27.36 -6.59
CA ASP A 698 -24.81 27.43 -6.10
C ASP A 698 -25.38 26.10 -5.63
N HIS A 699 -24.78 24.98 -6.04
CA HIS A 699 -25.06 23.64 -5.55
C HIS A 699 -23.77 22.94 -5.09
N ALA A 700 -22.91 23.70 -4.41
CA ALA A 700 -21.62 23.20 -3.95
C ALA A 700 -21.62 22.91 -2.45
N GLN A 701 -20.87 21.90 -2.06
CA GLN A 701 -20.54 21.59 -0.66
C GLN A 701 -19.04 21.71 -0.45
N LEU A 702 -18.63 22.50 0.54
CA LEU A 702 -17.25 22.62 0.95
C LEU A 702 -17.14 22.28 2.43
N ALA A 703 -16.35 21.27 2.73
CA ALA A 703 -15.96 20.98 4.11
C ALA A 703 -14.47 21.20 4.30
N ILE A 704 -14.10 21.84 5.41
CA ILE A 704 -12.72 22.07 5.82
C ILE A 704 -12.54 21.55 7.24
N VAL A 705 -11.49 20.79 7.46
CA VAL A 705 -11.14 20.20 8.76
C VAL A 705 -9.66 20.46 9.03
N GLY A 706 -9.34 20.95 10.21
CA GLY A 706 -7.96 21.17 10.61
C GLY A 706 -7.74 22.44 11.41
N ASP A 707 -6.54 22.96 11.38
CA ASP A 707 -6.14 24.12 12.18
C ASP A 707 -6.29 25.41 11.38
N PHE A 708 -7.43 26.10 11.53
CA PHE A 708 -7.73 27.35 10.83
C PHE A 708 -8.78 28.17 11.60
N ASP A 709 -8.94 29.44 11.25
CA ASP A 709 -10.05 30.27 11.74
C ASP A 709 -11.28 30.05 10.87
N ALA A 710 -12.33 29.45 11.45
CA ALA A 710 -13.55 29.11 10.72
C ALA A 710 -14.33 30.34 10.26
N ALA A 711 -14.33 31.43 11.04
CA ALA A 711 -15.06 32.65 10.70
C ALA A 711 -14.38 33.41 9.54
N ASP A 712 -13.07 33.48 9.55
CA ASP A 712 -12.31 34.12 8.47
C ASP A 712 -12.32 33.29 7.18
N ALA A 713 -12.21 31.97 7.29
CA ALA A 713 -12.37 31.07 6.16
C ALA A 713 -13.76 31.21 5.50
N ALA A 714 -14.84 31.25 6.30
CA ALA A 714 -16.20 31.45 5.80
C ALA A 714 -16.37 32.79 5.03
N LYS A 715 -15.84 33.90 5.58
CA LYS A 715 -15.86 35.21 4.92
C LYS A 715 -15.10 35.18 3.59
N GLN A 716 -13.92 34.56 3.57
CA GLN A 716 -13.12 34.45 2.37
C GLN A 716 -13.79 33.58 1.31
N ILE A 717 -14.33 32.42 1.69
CA ILE A 717 -15.07 31.54 0.78
C ILE A 717 -16.27 32.28 0.19
N GLN A 718 -17.02 33.03 1.01
CA GLN A 718 -18.12 33.86 0.52
C GLN A 718 -17.65 34.92 -0.49
N PHE A 719 -16.50 35.55 -0.25
CA PHE A 719 -15.92 36.53 -1.16
C PHE A 719 -15.49 35.90 -2.48
N LEU A 720 -14.87 34.70 -2.45
CA LEU A 720 -14.29 34.04 -3.61
C LEU A 720 -15.34 33.31 -4.49
N PHE A 721 -16.38 32.74 -3.87
CA PHE A 721 -17.33 31.84 -4.50
C PHE A 721 -18.80 32.26 -4.35
N GLY A 722 -19.12 33.23 -3.52
CA GLY A 722 -20.49 33.61 -3.20
C GLY A 722 -21.29 34.27 -4.34
N ASP A 723 -20.63 34.75 -5.40
CA ASP A 723 -21.22 35.28 -6.62
C ASP A 723 -21.25 34.27 -7.78
N TRP A 724 -20.59 33.12 -7.60
CA TRP A 724 -20.41 32.13 -8.68
C TRP A 724 -21.62 31.21 -8.78
N ARG A 725 -22.32 31.28 -9.92
CA ARG A 725 -23.50 30.48 -10.21
C ARG A 725 -23.36 29.78 -11.56
N ALA A 726 -23.85 28.55 -11.64
CA ALA A 726 -24.01 27.85 -12.90
C ALA A 726 -25.14 28.52 -13.77
N GLN A 727 -24.99 28.47 -15.07
CA GLN A 727 -26.06 28.96 -15.99
C GLN A 727 -27.17 27.91 -16.14
N VAL A 728 -26.80 26.65 -16.14
CA VAL A 728 -27.74 25.52 -16.18
C VAL A 728 -28.01 25.05 -14.74
N PRO A 729 -29.29 25.05 -14.30
CA PRO A 729 -29.62 24.62 -12.95
C PRO A 729 -29.30 23.13 -12.75
N PHE A 730 -28.84 22.83 -11.56
CA PHE A 730 -28.60 21.46 -11.16
C PHE A 730 -29.90 20.76 -10.78
N GLU A 731 -30.10 19.56 -11.32
CA GLU A 731 -31.03 18.58 -10.83
C GLU A 731 -30.33 17.22 -10.79
N ARG A 732 -30.53 16.49 -9.71
CA ARG A 732 -29.87 15.20 -9.53
C ARG A 732 -30.26 14.21 -10.64
N VAL A 733 -29.27 13.54 -11.21
CA VAL A 733 -29.52 12.44 -12.15
C VAL A 733 -29.93 11.19 -11.34
N ASP A 734 -31.19 10.80 -11.47
CA ASP A 734 -31.76 9.66 -10.74
C ASP A 734 -31.19 8.34 -11.22
N ARG A 735 -30.95 7.47 -10.25
CA ARG A 735 -30.54 6.06 -10.50
C ARG A 735 -31.51 5.10 -9.82
N PRO A 736 -32.69 4.82 -10.45
CA PRO A 736 -33.67 3.90 -9.87
C PRO A 736 -33.10 2.49 -9.77
N PHE A 737 -33.69 1.70 -8.88
CA PHE A 737 -33.41 0.26 -8.82
C PHE A 737 -33.81 -0.38 -10.16
N ILE A 738 -32.90 -1.17 -10.71
CA ILE A 738 -33.11 -1.96 -11.93
C ILE A 738 -32.80 -3.40 -11.61
N ALA A 739 -33.78 -4.27 -11.77
CA ALA A 739 -33.57 -5.70 -11.68
C ALA A 739 -32.78 -6.17 -12.90
N ILE A 740 -31.55 -6.66 -12.67
CA ILE A 740 -30.66 -7.13 -13.71
C ILE A 740 -30.73 -8.67 -13.73
N PRO A 741 -31.08 -9.30 -14.87
CA PRO A 741 -31.08 -10.76 -14.97
C PRO A 741 -29.68 -11.32 -14.76
N ALA A 742 -29.58 -12.45 -14.06
CA ALA A 742 -28.28 -13.12 -13.90
C ALA A 742 -27.69 -13.53 -15.26
N ALA A 743 -26.40 -13.31 -15.42
CA ALA A 743 -25.66 -13.68 -16.61
C ALA A 743 -24.23 -14.11 -16.26
N SER A 744 -23.57 -14.82 -17.18
CA SER A 744 -22.17 -15.19 -17.02
C SER A 744 -21.40 -14.85 -18.29
N PHE A 745 -20.31 -14.08 -18.10
CA PHE A 745 -19.42 -13.65 -19.19
C PHE A 745 -18.05 -14.29 -19.02
N THR A 746 -17.52 -14.83 -20.10
CA THR A 746 -16.11 -15.24 -20.18
C THR A 746 -15.44 -14.34 -21.19
N LEU A 747 -14.42 -13.61 -20.74
CA LEU A 747 -13.72 -12.57 -21.51
C LEU A 747 -12.27 -12.99 -21.64
N ASP A 748 -11.85 -13.26 -22.87
CA ASP A 748 -10.52 -13.74 -23.13
C ASP A 748 -9.48 -12.60 -23.13
N THR A 749 -8.38 -12.82 -22.40
CA THR A 749 -7.23 -11.90 -22.33
C THR A 749 -5.94 -12.68 -22.56
N PRO A 750 -5.59 -12.98 -23.81
CA PRO A 750 -4.44 -13.80 -24.14
C PRO A 750 -3.13 -13.31 -23.55
N GLY A 751 -2.32 -14.22 -23.02
CA GLY A 751 -1.02 -13.93 -22.44
C GLY A 751 -1.05 -13.33 -21.04
N LYS A 752 -2.21 -13.31 -20.35
CA LYS A 752 -2.32 -12.87 -18.95
C LYS A 752 -2.30 -14.07 -18.02
N ALA A 753 -1.28 -14.14 -17.17
CA ALA A 753 -1.10 -15.24 -16.21
C ALA A 753 -2.19 -15.30 -15.13
N ASN A 754 -2.85 -14.17 -14.83
CA ASN A 754 -3.96 -14.09 -13.88
C ASN A 754 -5.27 -13.75 -14.55
N ALA A 755 -6.32 -14.40 -14.07
CA ALA A 755 -7.70 -14.08 -14.35
C ALA A 755 -8.33 -13.28 -13.19
N VAL A 756 -9.38 -12.53 -13.53
CA VAL A 756 -10.21 -11.81 -12.58
C VAL A 756 -11.62 -12.36 -12.63
N TYR A 757 -12.16 -12.62 -11.48
CA TYR A 757 -13.56 -12.87 -11.25
C TYR A 757 -14.21 -11.65 -10.65
N LEU A 758 -15.30 -11.21 -11.22
CA LEU A 758 -16.18 -10.20 -10.67
C LEU A 758 -17.62 -10.70 -10.76
N ALA A 759 -18.33 -10.68 -9.64
CA ALA A 759 -19.76 -10.95 -9.64
C ALA A 759 -20.48 -9.82 -8.94
N SER A 760 -21.68 -9.51 -9.38
CA SER A 760 -22.50 -8.50 -8.73
C SER A 760 -23.99 -8.80 -8.87
N GLN A 761 -24.76 -8.31 -7.92
CA GLN A 761 -26.20 -8.23 -7.98
C GLN A 761 -26.71 -6.86 -7.53
N PRO A 762 -27.81 -6.34 -8.10
CA PRO A 762 -28.46 -5.15 -7.59
C PRO A 762 -29.14 -5.45 -6.25
N VAL A 763 -29.13 -4.44 -5.36
CA VAL A 763 -29.77 -4.53 -4.03
C VAL A 763 -30.70 -3.34 -3.87
N ASP A 764 -32.00 -3.62 -3.66
CA ASP A 764 -33.03 -2.61 -3.45
C ASP A 764 -33.01 -2.11 -2.00
N LEU A 765 -32.02 -1.26 -1.68
CA LEU A 765 -31.77 -0.78 -0.32
C LEU A 765 -31.29 0.67 -0.33
N LEU A 766 -31.72 1.44 0.66
CA LEU A 766 -31.18 2.76 0.99
C LEU A 766 -30.32 2.68 2.26
N ASN A 767 -29.38 3.58 2.42
CA ASN A 767 -28.53 3.61 3.61
C ASN A 767 -29.24 4.15 4.88
N ASP A 768 -30.48 4.65 4.76
CA ASP A 768 -31.36 4.98 5.89
C ASP A 768 -32.13 3.76 6.41
N SER A 769 -32.19 2.70 5.62
CA SER A 769 -32.91 1.49 6.01
C SER A 769 -32.33 0.88 7.28
N PRO A 770 -33.17 0.32 8.18
CA PRO A 770 -32.70 -0.44 9.32
C PRO A 770 -31.87 -1.68 8.92
N ASP A 771 -32.01 -2.18 7.71
CA ASP A 771 -31.26 -3.33 7.19
C ASP A 771 -29.87 -2.97 6.67
N TYR A 772 -29.58 -1.69 6.42
CA TYR A 772 -28.26 -1.27 5.90
C TYR A 772 -27.09 -1.63 6.84
N PRO A 773 -27.15 -1.37 8.16
CA PRO A 773 -26.10 -1.82 9.08
C PRO A 773 -25.92 -3.33 9.12
N LEU A 774 -27.03 -4.09 8.98
CA LEU A 774 -27.01 -5.55 8.96
C LEU A 774 -26.28 -6.07 7.71
N MET A 775 -26.54 -5.44 6.56
CA MET A 775 -25.86 -5.78 5.31
C MET A 775 -24.38 -5.38 5.28
N LEU A 776 -23.98 -4.31 6.00
CA LEU A 776 -22.57 -3.98 6.21
C LEU A 776 -21.85 -5.10 6.97
N ILE A 777 -22.48 -5.60 8.06
CA ILE A 777 -21.95 -6.72 8.84
C ILE A 777 -21.86 -7.98 7.97
N ALA A 778 -22.93 -8.33 7.25
CA ALA A 778 -22.97 -9.48 6.37
C ALA A 778 -21.85 -9.45 5.32
N THR A 779 -21.69 -8.31 4.65
CA THR A 779 -20.65 -8.13 3.64
C THR A 779 -19.24 -8.25 4.25
N ARG A 780 -19.02 -7.71 5.45
CA ARG A 780 -17.73 -7.82 6.13
C ARG A 780 -17.39 -9.27 6.50
N VAL A 781 -18.35 -10.05 6.97
CA VAL A 781 -18.16 -11.47 7.30
C VAL A 781 -17.86 -12.29 6.05
N LEU A 782 -18.56 -12.04 4.95
CA LEU A 782 -18.42 -12.81 3.72
C LEU A 782 -17.07 -12.59 3.03
N GLY A 783 -16.67 -11.34 2.82
CA GLY A 783 -15.48 -11.00 2.05
C GLY A 783 -14.85 -9.67 2.45
N GLY A 784 -15.05 -9.21 3.71
CA GLY A 784 -14.51 -7.94 4.20
C GLY A 784 -12.99 -7.89 4.15
N THR A 785 -12.43 -6.69 4.33
CA THR A 785 -11.00 -6.43 4.27
C THR A 785 -10.20 -7.24 5.29
N GLY A 786 -9.13 -7.85 4.84
CA GLY A 786 -8.20 -8.61 5.68
C GLY A 786 -8.11 -10.09 5.30
N MET A 787 -7.22 -10.80 5.97
CA MET A 787 -6.97 -12.22 5.73
C MET A 787 -8.05 -13.14 6.33
N ARG A 788 -9.09 -12.58 6.95
CA ARG A 788 -10.16 -13.35 7.56
C ARG A 788 -11.54 -12.91 7.08
N SER A 789 -12.11 -13.73 6.22
CA SER A 789 -13.49 -13.69 5.80
C SER A 789 -13.82 -15.07 5.26
N ARG A 790 -15.12 -15.40 5.12
CA ARG A 790 -15.50 -16.73 4.63
C ARG A 790 -14.93 -17.04 3.25
N LEU A 791 -14.97 -16.07 2.35
CA LEU A 791 -14.39 -16.22 1.01
C LEU A 791 -12.86 -16.33 1.05
N ALA A 792 -12.17 -15.55 1.88
CA ALA A 792 -10.73 -15.67 2.05
C ALA A 792 -10.35 -17.03 2.65
N ASP A 793 -11.11 -17.51 3.63
CA ASP A 793 -10.94 -18.84 4.20
C ASP A 793 -11.11 -19.93 3.15
N ARG A 794 -12.19 -19.85 2.38
CA ARG A 794 -12.50 -20.86 1.38
C ARG A 794 -11.50 -20.84 0.22
N LEU A 795 -11.32 -19.68 -0.41
CA LEU A 795 -10.58 -19.58 -1.66
C LEU A 795 -9.07 -19.48 -1.48
N ARG A 796 -8.62 -18.83 -0.40
CA ARG A 796 -7.19 -18.62 -0.16
C ARG A 796 -6.61 -19.69 0.77
N GLN A 797 -7.27 -19.95 1.93
CA GLN A 797 -6.69 -20.80 2.98
C GLN A 797 -6.96 -22.29 2.76
N GLN A 798 -8.15 -22.65 2.33
CA GLN A 798 -8.53 -24.07 2.14
C GLN A 798 -8.15 -24.58 0.77
N GLU A 799 -8.42 -23.83 -0.28
CA GLU A 799 -8.23 -24.27 -1.66
C GLU A 799 -7.01 -23.70 -2.34
N GLY A 800 -6.46 -22.58 -1.87
CA GLY A 800 -5.27 -21.97 -2.44
C GLY A 800 -5.43 -21.49 -3.90
N ILE A 801 -6.66 -21.17 -4.32
CA ILE A 801 -6.96 -20.81 -5.72
C ILE A 801 -7.00 -19.31 -5.99
N SER A 802 -6.98 -18.49 -4.93
CA SER A 802 -7.01 -17.04 -5.06
C SER A 802 -6.05 -16.37 -4.08
N TYR A 803 -5.28 -15.41 -4.57
CA TYR A 803 -4.46 -14.52 -3.72
C TYR A 803 -5.30 -13.47 -3.02
N GLY A 804 -6.23 -12.85 -3.75
CA GLY A 804 -7.08 -11.79 -3.25
C GLY A 804 -8.54 -12.04 -3.55
N VAL A 805 -9.36 -11.96 -2.50
CA VAL A 805 -10.80 -12.05 -2.61
C VAL A 805 -11.45 -11.02 -1.71
N SER A 806 -12.53 -10.40 -2.18
CA SER A 806 -13.27 -9.43 -1.39
C SER A 806 -14.75 -9.42 -1.75
N SER A 807 -15.57 -8.94 -0.82
CA SER A 807 -16.93 -8.52 -1.07
C SER A 807 -17.11 -7.04 -0.75
N SER A 808 -18.00 -6.39 -1.46
CA SER A 808 -18.31 -4.97 -1.27
C SER A 808 -19.82 -4.73 -1.39
N LEU A 809 -20.27 -3.72 -0.65
CA LEU A 809 -21.64 -3.25 -0.67
C LEU A 809 -21.65 -1.74 -0.92
N SER A 810 -22.26 -1.31 -2.00
CA SER A 810 -22.46 0.09 -2.34
C SER A 810 -23.95 0.41 -2.28
N ILE A 811 -24.34 1.21 -1.31
CA ILE A 811 -25.74 1.59 -1.09
C ILE A 811 -25.87 3.11 -1.13
N GLY A 812 -26.75 3.59 -1.98
CA GLY A 812 -27.06 5.01 -2.10
C GLY A 812 -27.84 5.56 -0.90
N ALA A 813 -27.75 6.86 -0.71
CA ALA A 813 -28.56 7.58 0.28
C ALA A 813 -29.88 8.06 -0.32
N LEU A 814 -29.92 8.32 -1.61
CA LEU A 814 -31.05 8.96 -2.33
C LEU A 814 -31.72 8.03 -3.32
N ASP A 815 -31.00 7.01 -3.80
CA ASP A 815 -31.51 6.05 -4.78
C ASP A 815 -31.43 4.63 -4.21
N ARG A 816 -32.47 3.83 -4.49
CA ARG A 816 -32.52 2.42 -4.07
C ARG A 816 -31.66 1.49 -4.93
N ALA A 817 -30.85 2.04 -5.82
CA ALA A 817 -29.94 1.30 -6.70
C ALA A 817 -28.65 0.85 -5.98
N GLY A 818 -28.81 0.03 -4.96
CA GLY A 818 -27.68 -0.60 -4.28
C GLY A 818 -27.02 -1.68 -5.13
N ARG A 819 -25.77 -2.01 -4.80
CA ARG A 819 -24.99 -3.05 -5.46
C ARG A 819 -24.20 -3.85 -4.42
N PHE A 820 -24.37 -5.15 -4.44
CA PHE A 820 -23.44 -6.09 -3.81
C PHE A 820 -22.52 -6.66 -4.87
N ALA A 821 -21.21 -6.79 -4.56
CA ALA A 821 -20.24 -7.34 -5.49
C ALA A 821 -19.20 -8.22 -4.79
N LEU A 822 -18.71 -9.21 -5.53
CA LEU A 822 -17.62 -10.12 -5.18
C LEU A 822 -16.49 -9.96 -6.20
N TRP A 823 -15.26 -9.96 -5.72
CA TRP A 823 -14.08 -9.88 -6.56
C TRP A 823 -13.02 -10.90 -6.13
N ALA A 824 -12.36 -11.52 -7.10
CA ALA A 824 -11.23 -12.41 -6.83
C ALA A 824 -10.24 -12.40 -7.99
N VAL A 825 -8.95 -12.58 -7.66
CA VAL A 825 -7.87 -12.84 -8.62
C VAL A 825 -7.44 -14.29 -8.49
N TYR A 826 -7.30 -14.98 -9.62
CA TYR A 826 -7.02 -16.40 -9.63
C TYR A 826 -6.26 -16.82 -10.91
N ALA A 827 -5.66 -17.98 -10.91
CA ALA A 827 -5.02 -18.55 -12.11
C ALA A 827 -6.10 -19.11 -13.08
N PRO A 828 -6.06 -18.79 -14.40
CA PRO A 828 -7.13 -19.10 -15.37
C PRO A 828 -7.62 -20.55 -15.35
N GLN A 829 -6.72 -21.52 -15.16
CA GLN A 829 -7.05 -22.95 -15.05
C GLN A 829 -7.94 -23.30 -13.87
N ASN A 830 -8.06 -22.43 -12.88
CA ASN A 830 -8.89 -22.62 -11.68
C ASN A 830 -10.30 -22.04 -11.82
N GLN A 831 -10.72 -21.56 -13.01
CA GLN A 831 -12.02 -20.91 -13.23
C GLN A 831 -13.19 -21.72 -12.69
N THR A 832 -13.27 -23.01 -13.04
CA THR A 832 -14.37 -23.89 -12.60
C THR A 832 -14.33 -24.08 -11.08
N ARG A 833 -13.17 -24.35 -10.51
CA ARG A 833 -13.00 -24.49 -9.06
C ARG A 833 -13.38 -23.21 -8.30
N LEU A 834 -12.97 -22.03 -8.80
CA LEU A 834 -13.33 -20.76 -8.21
C LEU A 834 -14.83 -20.53 -8.24
N ARG A 835 -15.46 -20.70 -9.42
CA ARG A 835 -16.92 -20.55 -9.58
C ARG A 835 -17.68 -21.44 -8.60
N ASP A 836 -17.30 -22.71 -8.55
CA ASP A 836 -17.99 -23.70 -7.70
C ASP A 836 -17.79 -23.40 -6.21
N ALA A 837 -16.59 -23.02 -5.79
CA ALA A 837 -16.28 -22.65 -4.42
C ALA A 837 -16.99 -21.36 -3.98
N VAL A 838 -17.02 -20.33 -4.83
CA VAL A 838 -17.80 -19.10 -4.57
C VAL A 838 -19.29 -19.41 -4.48
N GLY A 839 -19.83 -20.19 -5.43
CA GLY A 839 -21.24 -20.59 -5.45
C GLY A 839 -21.63 -21.35 -4.20
N GLN A 840 -20.85 -22.35 -3.80
CA GLN A 840 -21.06 -23.12 -2.57
C GLN A 840 -21.02 -22.25 -1.31
N GLU A 841 -20.02 -21.35 -1.22
CA GLU A 841 -19.91 -20.48 -0.06
C GLU A 841 -21.04 -19.45 0.01
N MET A 842 -21.46 -18.91 -1.13
CA MET A 842 -22.64 -18.03 -1.19
C MET A 842 -23.92 -18.76 -0.78
N GLN A 843 -24.13 -19.97 -1.27
CA GLN A 843 -25.29 -20.81 -0.87
C GLN A 843 -25.28 -21.11 0.63
N ARG A 844 -24.09 -21.49 1.15
CA ARG A 844 -23.90 -21.74 2.57
C ARG A 844 -24.14 -20.47 3.39
N PHE A 845 -23.62 -19.33 2.94
CA PHE A 845 -23.78 -18.04 3.61
C PHE A 845 -25.26 -17.63 3.73
N VAL A 846 -26.03 -17.80 2.67
CA VAL A 846 -27.47 -17.48 2.68
C VAL A 846 -28.27 -18.48 3.51
N ARG A 847 -27.95 -19.79 3.43
CA ARG A 847 -28.65 -20.83 4.16
C ARG A 847 -28.36 -20.80 5.66
N ASP A 848 -27.09 -20.80 6.04
CA ASP A 848 -26.65 -20.99 7.43
C ASP A 848 -26.51 -19.67 8.19
N GLY A 849 -26.37 -18.55 7.47
CA GLY A 849 -26.16 -17.23 8.05
C GLY A 849 -24.78 -17.08 8.71
N ILE A 850 -24.65 -16.09 9.59
CA ILE A 850 -23.45 -15.81 10.36
C ILE A 850 -23.56 -16.35 11.79
N THR A 851 -22.45 -16.61 12.41
CA THR A 851 -22.36 -17.02 13.82
C THR A 851 -22.23 -15.79 14.75
N SER A 852 -22.46 -16.02 16.07
CA SER A 852 -22.27 -14.97 17.07
C SER A 852 -20.79 -14.49 17.16
N VAL A 853 -19.84 -15.35 16.88
CA VAL A 853 -18.41 -15.01 16.86
C VAL A 853 -18.11 -14.08 15.67
N GLU A 854 -18.56 -14.46 14.47
CA GLU A 854 -18.40 -13.65 13.26
C GLU A 854 -19.09 -12.27 13.41
N LEU A 855 -20.27 -12.24 14.04
CA LEU A 855 -20.95 -11.00 14.35
C LEU A 855 -20.10 -10.09 15.25
N SER A 856 -19.61 -10.62 16.37
CA SER A 856 -18.82 -9.85 17.33
C SER A 856 -17.56 -9.25 16.68
N GLU A 857 -16.86 -10.04 15.87
CA GLU A 857 -15.68 -9.61 15.14
C GLU A 857 -16.00 -8.55 14.08
N ALA A 858 -17.06 -8.74 13.32
CA ALA A 858 -17.47 -7.79 12.29
C ALA A 858 -17.92 -6.45 12.89
N VAL A 859 -18.71 -6.49 13.96
CA VAL A 859 -19.18 -5.30 14.70
C VAL A 859 -17.98 -4.52 15.24
N SER A 860 -17.10 -5.19 15.98
CA SER A 860 -15.89 -4.54 16.53
C SER A 860 -15.05 -3.90 15.42
N GLY A 861 -14.80 -4.64 14.35
CA GLY A 861 -14.00 -4.15 13.24
C GLY A 861 -14.64 -2.98 12.47
N LEU A 862 -15.96 -2.97 12.28
CA LEU A 862 -16.67 -1.86 11.62
C LEU A 862 -16.62 -0.59 12.46
N LEU A 863 -16.86 -0.69 13.77
CA LEU A 863 -16.85 0.46 14.67
C LEU A 863 -15.44 1.05 14.80
N GLN A 864 -14.43 0.22 14.94
CA GLN A 864 -13.03 0.69 14.99
C GLN A 864 -12.60 1.31 13.66
N GLN A 865 -12.97 0.73 12.53
CA GLN A 865 -12.69 1.32 11.22
C GLN A 865 -13.38 2.68 11.06
N GLY A 866 -14.63 2.82 11.52
CA GLY A 866 -15.36 4.10 11.53
C GLY A 866 -14.64 5.14 12.39
N LEU A 867 -14.21 4.77 13.58
CA LEU A 867 -13.43 5.62 14.47
C LEU A 867 -12.13 6.09 13.80
N ILE A 868 -11.31 5.17 13.30
CA ILE A 868 -10.04 5.48 12.62
C ILE A 868 -10.27 6.37 11.39
N SER A 869 -11.33 6.15 10.62
CA SER A 869 -11.63 6.99 9.46
C SER A 869 -11.90 8.45 9.85
N ARG A 870 -12.50 8.69 11.00
CA ARG A 870 -12.77 10.04 11.51
C ARG A 870 -11.55 10.74 12.11
N THR A 871 -10.47 10.01 12.40
CA THR A 871 -9.19 10.63 12.81
C THR A 871 -8.40 11.18 11.63
N ARG A 872 -8.74 10.79 10.40
CA ARG A 872 -8.10 11.26 9.18
C ARG A 872 -8.82 12.45 8.61
N ASP A 873 -8.27 13.64 8.79
CA ASP A 873 -8.93 14.91 8.46
C ASP A 873 -9.41 15.01 7.02
N GLY A 874 -8.65 14.52 6.05
CA GLY A 874 -9.06 14.48 4.65
C GLY A 874 -10.28 13.57 4.38
N LEU A 875 -10.39 12.42 5.08
CA LEU A 875 -11.57 11.56 5.00
C LEU A 875 -12.76 12.19 5.71
N LEU A 876 -12.53 12.83 6.84
CA LEU A 876 -13.56 13.53 7.60
C LEU A 876 -14.12 14.72 6.81
N ALA A 877 -13.26 15.50 6.13
CA ALA A 877 -13.71 16.58 5.23
C ALA A 877 -14.60 16.04 4.11
N GLY A 878 -14.21 14.92 3.48
CA GLY A 878 -15.05 14.26 2.48
C GLY A 878 -16.39 13.78 3.01
N ALA A 879 -16.41 13.22 4.23
CA ALA A 879 -17.64 12.78 4.89
C ALA A 879 -18.56 13.97 5.23
N LEU A 880 -18.03 15.06 5.76
CA LEU A 880 -18.78 16.27 6.08
C LEU A 880 -19.35 16.94 4.81
N ALA A 881 -18.59 17.02 3.72
CA ALA A 881 -19.09 17.53 2.43
C ALA A 881 -20.24 16.66 1.90
N ASN A 882 -20.12 15.33 1.99
CA ASN A 882 -21.21 14.45 1.59
C ASN A 882 -22.44 14.56 2.51
N GLN A 883 -22.26 14.80 3.80
CA GLN A 883 -23.36 15.03 4.75
C GLN A 883 -24.13 16.31 4.42
N LEU A 884 -23.44 17.40 4.07
CA LEU A 884 -24.10 18.62 3.60
C LEU A 884 -25.03 18.32 2.42
N TYR A 885 -24.52 17.66 1.38
CA TYR A 885 -25.32 17.30 0.20
C TYR A 885 -26.56 16.46 0.55
N LEU A 886 -26.47 15.61 1.58
CA LEU A 886 -27.56 14.74 2.00
C LEU A 886 -28.49 15.40 3.04
N GLY A 887 -28.22 16.63 3.47
CA GLY A 887 -28.94 17.26 4.58
C GLY A 887 -28.78 16.52 5.91
N ARG A 888 -27.62 15.88 6.16
CA ARG A 888 -27.35 15.06 7.33
C ARG A 888 -26.23 15.66 8.20
N THR A 889 -26.09 15.10 9.40
CA THR A 889 -24.95 15.38 10.31
C THR A 889 -24.31 14.06 10.76
N MET A 890 -23.32 14.14 11.64
CA MET A 890 -22.72 12.97 12.27
C MET A 890 -23.71 12.17 13.15
N ALA A 891 -24.86 12.73 13.48
CA ALA A 891 -25.92 12.03 14.17
C ALA A 891 -26.39 10.78 13.39
N HIS A 892 -26.46 10.88 12.04
CA HIS A 892 -26.76 9.73 11.19
C HIS A 892 -25.66 8.64 11.32
N THR A 893 -24.38 9.03 11.34
CA THR A 893 -23.28 8.09 11.57
C THR A 893 -23.39 7.41 12.92
N ALA A 894 -23.67 8.17 13.98
CA ALA A 894 -23.89 7.65 15.32
C ALA A 894 -25.06 6.65 15.38
N GLU A 895 -26.15 6.95 14.65
CA GLU A 895 -27.31 6.04 14.57
C GLU A 895 -26.95 4.72 13.87
N VAL A 896 -26.23 4.78 12.75
CA VAL A 896 -25.75 3.58 12.04
C VAL A 896 -24.84 2.75 12.95
N GLU A 897 -23.88 3.40 13.65
CA GLU A 897 -22.98 2.72 14.60
C GLU A 897 -23.73 2.09 15.78
N ALA A 898 -24.75 2.79 16.31
CA ALA A 898 -25.61 2.25 17.36
C ALA A 898 -26.42 1.05 16.90
N ARG A 899 -26.90 1.05 15.66
CA ARG A 899 -27.60 -0.11 15.05
C ARG A 899 -26.62 -1.26 14.82
N ILE A 900 -25.40 -1.01 14.33
CA ILE A 900 -24.34 -2.02 14.21
C ILE A 900 -24.08 -2.68 15.56
N SER A 901 -23.92 -1.87 16.64
CA SER A 901 -23.64 -2.38 17.98
C SER A 901 -24.76 -3.23 18.59
N LYS A 902 -26.00 -3.04 18.14
CA LYS A 902 -27.19 -3.76 18.62
C LYS A 902 -27.62 -4.92 17.71
N ALA A 903 -26.88 -5.16 16.63
CA ALA A 903 -27.21 -6.22 15.68
C ALA A 903 -27.17 -7.60 16.36
N THR A 904 -28.08 -8.50 15.94
CA THR A 904 -28.09 -9.90 16.38
C THR A 904 -27.82 -10.81 15.18
N PRO A 905 -27.33 -12.04 15.39
CA PRO A 905 -27.11 -12.97 14.29
C PRO A 905 -28.41 -13.22 13.49
N GLU A 906 -29.56 -13.35 14.17
CA GLU A 906 -30.86 -13.59 13.55
C GLU A 906 -31.23 -12.45 12.60
N ALA A 907 -31.11 -11.20 13.06
CA ALA A 907 -31.42 -10.02 12.23
C ALA A 907 -30.54 -9.94 11.00
N VAL A 908 -29.20 -10.18 11.16
CA VAL A 908 -28.26 -10.20 10.03
C VAL A 908 -28.61 -11.34 9.06
N ASN A 909 -28.94 -12.52 9.58
CA ASN A 909 -29.29 -13.68 8.77
C ASN A 909 -30.59 -13.46 7.98
N ASP A 910 -31.57 -12.77 8.57
CA ASP A 910 -32.77 -12.38 7.88
C ASP A 910 -32.50 -11.35 6.77
N ALA A 911 -31.60 -10.39 7.01
CA ALA A 911 -31.18 -9.45 5.98
C ALA A 911 -30.41 -10.14 4.85
N ILE A 912 -29.51 -11.08 5.16
CA ILE A 912 -28.81 -11.90 4.16
C ILE A 912 -29.81 -12.60 3.24
N ARG A 913 -30.78 -13.30 3.80
CA ARG A 913 -31.81 -14.02 3.02
C ARG A 913 -32.72 -13.11 2.21
N ARG A 914 -32.94 -11.89 2.69
CA ARG A 914 -33.78 -10.90 1.98
C ARG A 914 -33.09 -10.29 0.77
N TYR A 915 -31.80 -9.98 0.88
CA TYR A 915 -31.09 -9.17 -0.09
C TYR A 915 -30.09 -9.92 -0.94
N LEU A 916 -29.60 -11.09 -0.52
CA LEU A 916 -28.61 -11.85 -1.27
C LEU A 916 -29.22 -13.16 -1.80
N SER A 917 -29.01 -13.38 -3.08
CA SER A 917 -29.37 -14.62 -3.75
C SER A 917 -28.24 -15.09 -4.66
N PRO A 918 -27.68 -16.28 -4.45
CA PRO A 918 -26.65 -16.82 -5.35
C PRO A 918 -27.10 -16.91 -6.81
N ASP A 919 -28.41 -17.13 -7.04
CA ASP A 919 -29.00 -17.33 -8.37
C ASP A 919 -29.17 -16.03 -9.17
N THR A 920 -29.06 -14.87 -8.52
CA THR A 920 -29.18 -13.54 -9.15
C THR A 920 -27.84 -12.87 -9.45
N LEU A 921 -26.73 -13.54 -9.14
CA LEU A 921 -25.41 -13.01 -9.40
C LEU A 921 -25.10 -12.99 -10.90
N THR A 922 -24.85 -11.80 -11.44
CA THR A 922 -24.20 -11.64 -12.73
C THR A 922 -22.69 -11.77 -12.55
N GLN A 923 -22.05 -12.62 -13.35
CA GLN A 923 -20.65 -13.00 -13.16
C GLN A 923 -19.83 -12.69 -14.42
N ALA A 924 -18.62 -12.21 -14.26
CA ALA A 924 -17.64 -12.02 -15.33
C ALA A 924 -16.31 -12.67 -14.94
N PHE A 925 -15.81 -13.49 -15.84
CA PHE A 925 -14.51 -14.13 -15.76
C PHE A 925 -13.64 -13.53 -16.88
N ALA A 926 -12.58 -12.83 -16.56
CA ALA A 926 -11.66 -12.27 -17.54
C ALA A 926 -10.26 -12.85 -17.31
N GLY A 927 -9.68 -13.47 -18.33
CA GLY A 927 -8.41 -14.18 -18.22
C GLY A 927 -8.00 -14.84 -19.53
N ASP A 928 -6.83 -15.47 -19.57
CA ASP A 928 -6.38 -16.29 -20.70
C ASP A 928 -7.00 -17.69 -20.57
N PHE A 929 -8.15 -17.88 -21.21
CA PHE A 929 -8.85 -19.16 -21.23
C PHE A 929 -8.59 -19.97 -22.51
N GLY A 930 -7.95 -19.38 -23.54
CA GLY A 930 -7.68 -20.01 -24.82
C GLY A 930 -6.43 -20.90 -24.83
N SER A 931 -5.44 -20.63 -23.97
CA SER A 931 -4.21 -21.40 -23.84
C SER A 931 -4.31 -22.56 -22.84
N GLY A 932 -5.43 -22.68 -22.14
CA GLY A 932 -5.64 -23.64 -21.05
C GLY A 932 -6.29 -24.97 -21.45
N ALA A 933 -6.31 -25.35 -22.73
CA ALA A 933 -6.68 -26.70 -23.14
C ALA A 933 -5.55 -27.69 -22.85
N GLY A 934 -5.46 -28.11 -21.59
CA GLY A 934 -4.92 -29.41 -21.24
C GLY A 934 -3.42 -29.55 -21.06
N THR A 935 -2.92 -29.16 -19.92
CA THR A 935 -2.00 -30.06 -19.20
C THR A 935 -2.57 -30.21 -17.80
N PRO A 936 -3.07 -31.37 -17.38
CA PRO A 936 -3.45 -31.57 -15.99
C PRO A 936 -2.20 -31.31 -15.15
N ALA A 937 -2.34 -30.52 -14.09
CA ALA A 937 -1.32 -30.47 -13.08
C ALA A 937 -0.92 -31.91 -12.74
N ALA A 938 0.36 -32.23 -12.91
CA ALA A 938 0.89 -33.52 -12.52
C ALA A 938 0.53 -33.69 -11.05
N THR A 939 -0.40 -34.58 -10.75
CA THR A 939 -0.55 -35.21 -9.45
C THR A 939 0.85 -35.61 -9.03
N ALA A 940 1.25 -35.17 -7.85
CA ALA A 940 2.51 -35.58 -7.25
C ALA A 940 2.58 -37.12 -7.32
N ALA A 941 3.43 -37.63 -8.19
CA ALA A 941 3.74 -39.02 -8.22
C ALA A 941 4.44 -39.33 -6.90
N GLU A 942 3.96 -40.33 -6.20
CA GLU A 942 4.66 -40.97 -5.11
C GLU A 942 6.12 -41.24 -5.53
N PRO A 943 7.10 -41.12 -4.66
CA PRO A 943 8.49 -41.38 -4.98
C PRO A 943 8.61 -42.84 -5.38
N ALA A 944 8.90 -43.09 -6.65
CA ALA A 944 9.25 -44.39 -7.16
C ALA A 944 10.49 -44.88 -6.38
N THR A 945 10.33 -46.01 -5.75
CA THR A 945 11.43 -46.76 -5.14
C THR A 945 12.52 -46.99 -6.19
N ALA A 946 13.73 -46.56 -5.89
CA ALA A 946 14.89 -46.74 -6.74
C ALA A 946 15.09 -48.24 -7.03
N PRO A 947 15.34 -48.66 -8.27
CA PRO A 947 15.74 -50.01 -8.56
C PRO A 947 17.14 -50.26 -8.01
N ALA A 948 17.32 -51.44 -7.39
CA ALA A 948 18.58 -51.92 -6.85
C ALA A 948 19.67 -51.89 -7.90
N ALA A 949 20.83 -51.38 -7.55
CA ALA A 949 22.02 -51.36 -8.38
C ALA A 949 22.45 -52.75 -8.75
N ALA A 950 22.61 -53.03 -10.05
CA ALA A 950 23.29 -54.20 -10.55
C ALA A 950 24.81 -54.16 -10.27
N PRO A 951 25.48 -55.29 -10.01
CA PRO A 951 26.89 -55.26 -9.66
C PRO A 951 27.79 -54.90 -10.86
N ALA A 952 28.79 -54.09 -10.59
CA ALA A 952 29.80 -53.68 -11.56
C ALA A 952 30.71 -54.82 -11.96
N GLU A 953 30.87 -55.02 -13.26
CA GLU A 953 31.91 -55.86 -13.82
C GLU A 953 33.29 -55.16 -13.81
N PRO A 954 34.39 -55.91 -13.63
CA PRO A 954 35.70 -55.29 -13.44
C PRO A 954 36.37 -54.88 -14.74
N ALA A 955 36.98 -53.71 -14.72
CA ALA A 955 37.83 -53.22 -15.82
C ALA A 955 39.13 -54.04 -15.92
N ARG A 956 39.52 -54.37 -17.17
CA ARG A 956 40.86 -54.81 -17.57
C ARG A 956 41.31 -54.04 -18.81
N PRO A 957 42.65 -54.03 -19.02
CA PRO A 957 43.74 -53.44 -18.21
C PRO A 957 44.18 -52.06 -18.77
#